data_e83b6b8280dfc1514c8801c30da4524b
#
_entry.id   e83b6b8280dfc1514c8801c30da4524b
#
_cell.length_a   1.000
_cell.length_b   1.000
_cell.length_c   1.000
_cell.angle_alpha   90.00
_cell.angle_beta   90.00
_cell.angle_gamma   90.00
#
_symmetry.space_group_name_H-M   'P 1'
#
loop_
_entity.id
_entity.type
_entity.pdbx_description
1 polymer ?
#
loop_
_entity_poly.entity_id
_entity_poly.type
_entity_poly.pdbx_seq_one_letter_code
_entity_poly.pdbx_strand_id
1 'polypeptide(L)'
;MTSTAPKFDHKLYTEYEFLVTNKVVRFSAINASWMSRIPENPGQLVYPANKFKDIISEPAELRFVLLHHPLNWYCPSSFHELRTLIRTHATAVLSGHEHINHSGLIKENNIGNSFYFEANALQPHETDLQSGYSILNFDFGANPDSQSVRQTTYQINTTEISIIDEHDSSLVNVNSNPTPGLSLKADFLRNLSDPGGGFIHPDKEHLQLEDLFVYPELKKKKSREEKESSDTGQYSVTSEEVIYSGDEELRLLILGEEKAGKSTLIYQSLKEFHSRGYAPILLKANEISSLGDSDFSQLLAKCASEQYVYPNNFIRAEKKKRIVLVDDLDRLRGGLKMILKLIQSLEKEFDSIILVATTGFEISEFVIREASQALKNYNTYEITRFGHALRLKLIRKWCLCGSANTLQELDRQIYETENIVNIVVGRNLVPSQPFYLLILLQSSAQNQQAELKNSSFAQYYEYLMTGNLTKSGVKRDQYDELFNYVSNLAWLFRTSDMTEASLSELTGFNNNYSKLIFRVDLQPRLDLLVSAKLLKKRGEFYSFAYPYVFFFFLGRYLAKNLYKPDIKTIVTNWCSELTRRNNAHAILFLTYHVNDPWVIDQVAAVLSNCFNALQPIQFNGDISFINELVENTTEQFMKIEECDIDDNQTEIRKLRDRQDVLEEDNEALDEDNLLQLSIFKELNLFIKTAEILGQIVKNYYGSLERTTKKQLIKEVFDAPLRFLHYLFELINNDPEAFILEIEKIILLKNPALEALNKRVIVRNIAFKFLGQICTGMILRSSANISSDKLDDDIKDLIEDNPNTAYKLLGIGAKFISPKNLPLDEIRRLATELKSNAFAFGILQSLGAMHIHQFHLEIEDRQKLCSILGIKLENTQIIDYRTKDTKLLKS
;
A
#
# COMPACT_ATOMS: atom_id res chain seq x y z
N MET A 1 -9.65 31.82 45.11
CA MET A 1 -8.90 30.62 44.74
C MET A 1 -9.48 29.45 45.49
N THR A 2 -10.16 28.58 44.84
CA THR A 2 -10.74 27.37 45.42
C THR A 2 -9.58 26.44 45.78
N SER A 3 -9.56 25.92 47.00
CA SER A 3 -8.55 24.99 47.54
C SER A 3 -8.69 23.58 46.96
N THR A 4 -8.91 23.48 45.69
CA THR A 4 -9.05 22.18 45.01
C THR A 4 -7.65 21.63 44.72
N ALA A 5 -7.31 20.47 45.31
CA ALA A 5 -6.06 19.80 45.04
C ALA A 5 -6.04 19.31 43.58
N PRO A 6 -4.90 19.39 42.90
CA PRO A 6 -4.82 18.85 41.54
C PRO A 6 -5.06 17.35 41.55
N LYS A 7 -5.74 16.84 40.52
CA LYS A 7 -5.92 15.40 40.28
C LYS A 7 -4.56 14.73 39.98
N PHE A 8 -3.72 15.43 39.24
CA PHE A 8 -2.36 15.03 38.90
C PHE A 8 -1.47 16.27 38.99
N ASP A 9 -0.29 16.13 39.63
CA ASP A 9 0.65 17.23 39.81
C ASP A 9 2.08 16.81 39.46
N HIS A 10 2.65 17.44 38.44
CA HIS A 10 4.02 17.28 37.99
C HIS A 10 4.57 18.63 37.52
N LYS A 11 5.87 18.88 37.69
CA LYS A 11 6.51 20.15 37.35
C LYS A 11 6.24 20.67 35.93
N LEU A 12 5.97 19.76 34.98
CA LEU A 12 5.71 20.07 33.56
C LEU A 12 4.23 20.00 33.21
N TYR A 13 3.39 19.36 34.01
CA TYR A 13 1.99 19.15 33.72
C TYR A 13 1.17 19.02 35.00
N THR A 14 0.15 19.84 35.14
CA THR A 14 -0.78 19.75 36.27
C THR A 14 -2.21 19.67 35.77
N GLU A 15 -2.99 18.74 36.30
CA GLU A 15 -4.39 18.56 35.92
C GLU A 15 -5.33 18.78 37.08
N TYR A 16 -6.31 19.65 36.87
CA TYR A 16 -7.41 19.89 37.80
C TYR A 16 -8.70 19.31 37.24
N GLU A 17 -9.50 18.70 38.09
CA GLU A 17 -10.80 18.14 37.74
C GLU A 17 -11.89 18.81 38.57
N PHE A 18 -12.94 19.27 37.87
CA PHE A 18 -14.10 19.91 38.48
C PHE A 18 -15.37 19.17 38.01
N LEU A 19 -16.33 19.03 38.93
CA LEU A 19 -17.65 18.54 38.60
C LEU A 19 -18.61 19.71 38.51
N VAL A 20 -19.05 20.05 37.30
CA VAL A 20 -19.96 21.17 37.03
C VAL A 20 -21.25 20.62 36.48
N THR A 21 -22.37 20.75 37.19
CA THR A 21 -23.70 20.23 36.79
C THR A 21 -23.66 18.74 36.39
N ASN A 22 -22.96 17.92 37.18
CA ASN A 22 -22.70 16.49 36.93
C ASN A 22 -21.86 16.20 35.66
N LYS A 23 -21.16 17.18 35.09
CA LYS A 23 -20.22 17.01 33.98
C LYS A 23 -18.80 17.17 34.48
N VAL A 24 -17.90 16.32 34.00
CA VAL A 24 -16.46 16.40 34.34
C VAL A 24 -15.78 17.43 33.45
N VAL A 25 -15.24 18.47 34.07
CA VAL A 25 -14.47 19.55 33.42
C VAL A 25 -13.02 19.44 33.88
N ARG A 26 -12.09 19.38 32.96
CA ARG A 26 -10.66 19.30 33.26
C ARG A 26 -9.89 20.49 32.73
N PHE A 27 -8.94 20.93 33.53
CA PHE A 27 -7.95 21.94 33.15
C PHE A 27 -6.56 21.31 33.19
N SER A 28 -5.95 21.21 32.01
CA SER A 28 -4.64 20.62 31.77
C SER A 28 -3.63 21.76 31.59
N ALA A 29 -2.90 22.12 32.62
CA ALA A 29 -1.88 23.17 32.59
C ALA A 29 -0.52 22.59 32.16
N ILE A 30 0.00 23.09 31.05
CA ILE A 30 1.26 22.64 30.44
C ILE A 30 2.33 23.68 30.71
N ASN A 31 3.36 23.30 31.47
CA ASN A 31 4.50 24.18 31.75
C ASN A 31 5.62 23.92 30.72
N ALA A 32 5.65 24.70 29.66
CA ALA A 32 6.70 24.68 28.65
C ALA A 32 7.83 25.68 28.95
N SER A 33 7.61 26.63 29.88
CA SER A 33 8.58 27.68 30.21
C SER A 33 9.84 27.16 30.92
N TRP A 34 9.90 25.89 31.30
CA TRP A 34 11.06 25.30 31.97
C TRP A 34 12.36 25.34 31.13
N MET A 35 12.25 25.53 29.80
CA MET A 35 13.39 25.66 28.87
C MET A 35 13.47 27.07 28.24
N SER A 36 12.67 27.99 28.69
CA SER A 36 12.71 29.38 28.19
C SER A 36 14.08 30.04 28.44
N ARG A 37 14.56 30.77 27.46
CA ARG A 37 15.83 31.54 27.50
C ARG A 37 15.57 32.99 27.10
N ILE A 38 16.35 33.90 27.61
CA ILE A 38 16.30 35.30 27.17
C ILE A 38 17.49 35.57 26.24
N PRO A 39 17.27 35.98 24.99
CA PRO A 39 15.98 36.15 24.29
C PRO A 39 15.33 34.82 23.91
N GLU A 40 14.00 34.78 23.94
CA GLU A 40 13.21 33.68 23.45
C GLU A 40 13.02 33.77 21.92
N ASN A 41 13.04 32.65 21.25
CA ASN A 41 12.79 32.55 19.79
C ASN A 41 11.78 31.46 19.47
N PRO A 42 10.84 31.71 18.51
CA PRO A 42 9.91 30.69 18.04
C PRO A 42 10.63 29.46 17.53
N GLY A 43 10.03 28.28 17.73
CA GLY A 43 10.54 27.01 17.22
C GLY A 43 11.65 26.36 18.08
N GLN A 44 11.93 26.87 19.29
CA GLN A 44 13.03 26.34 20.13
C GLN A 44 12.56 25.61 21.40
N LEU A 45 11.31 25.77 21.82
CA LEU A 45 10.82 25.10 23.02
C LEU A 45 10.67 23.59 22.84
N VAL A 46 11.05 22.85 23.87
CA VAL A 46 10.93 21.39 23.89
C VAL A 46 9.94 20.98 24.98
N TYR A 47 9.04 20.07 24.67
CA TYR A 47 8.07 19.52 25.63
C TYR A 47 7.88 18.03 25.44
N PRO A 48 8.01 17.19 26.46
CA PRO A 48 7.87 15.74 26.36
C PRO A 48 6.38 15.33 26.42
N ALA A 49 5.61 15.63 25.36
CA ALA A 49 4.17 15.44 25.30
C ALA A 49 3.75 13.99 25.57
N ASN A 50 4.49 13.02 25.02
CA ASN A 50 4.21 11.60 25.16
C ASN A 50 4.24 11.09 26.61
N LYS A 51 4.99 11.78 27.50
CA LYS A 51 5.04 11.45 28.94
C LYS A 51 3.67 11.61 29.61
N PHE A 52 2.85 12.53 29.13
CA PHE A 52 1.56 12.88 29.73
C PHE A 52 0.37 12.42 28.89
N LYS A 53 0.61 11.66 27.83
CA LYS A 53 -0.40 11.19 26.90
C LYS A 53 -1.54 10.46 27.59
N ASP A 54 -1.24 9.53 28.50
CA ASP A 54 -2.26 8.73 29.18
C ASP A 54 -3.17 9.59 30.05
N ILE A 55 -2.62 10.63 30.69
CA ILE A 55 -3.36 11.52 31.59
C ILE A 55 -4.28 12.45 30.79
N ILE A 56 -3.75 13.09 29.73
CA ILE A 56 -4.54 13.99 28.91
C ILE A 56 -5.59 13.24 28.07
N SER A 57 -5.39 11.96 27.83
CA SER A 57 -6.34 11.10 27.11
C SER A 57 -7.48 10.57 28.00
N GLU A 58 -7.41 10.79 29.32
CA GLU A 58 -8.52 10.40 30.18
C GLU A 58 -9.81 11.17 29.81
N PRO A 59 -10.98 10.52 29.77
CA PRO A 59 -12.24 11.14 29.36
C PRO A 59 -12.64 12.35 30.22
N ALA A 60 -13.10 13.42 29.59
CA ALA A 60 -13.72 14.58 30.21
C ALA A 60 -14.79 15.13 29.26
N GLU A 61 -15.88 15.67 29.79
CA GLU A 61 -16.88 16.36 28.97
C GLU A 61 -16.34 17.62 28.32
N LEU A 62 -15.53 18.36 29.06
CA LEU A 62 -14.79 19.50 28.55
C LEU A 62 -13.36 19.45 29.09
N ARG A 63 -12.39 19.68 28.22
CA ARG A 63 -10.99 19.79 28.58
C ARG A 63 -10.43 21.12 28.07
N PHE A 64 -9.93 21.90 28.98
CA PHE A 64 -9.23 23.14 28.72
C PHE A 64 -7.73 22.92 28.87
N VAL A 65 -6.96 23.18 27.81
CA VAL A 65 -5.51 23.14 27.86
C VAL A 65 -4.97 24.55 28.03
N LEU A 66 -4.17 24.74 29.06
CA LEU A 66 -3.54 26.02 29.37
C LEU A 66 -2.07 25.98 28.93
N LEU A 67 -1.69 26.89 28.04
CA LEU A 67 -0.33 27.04 27.52
C LEU A 67 0.09 28.51 27.70
N HIS A 68 1.34 28.78 28.08
CA HIS A 68 1.85 30.15 27.99
C HIS A 68 2.25 30.48 26.55
N HIS A 69 3.10 29.63 25.93
CA HIS A 69 3.57 29.81 24.57
C HIS A 69 2.64 29.14 23.57
N PRO A 70 2.26 29.80 22.45
CA PRO A 70 1.53 29.18 21.36
C PRO A 70 2.31 28.02 20.74
N LEU A 71 1.61 27.13 20.03
CA LEU A 71 2.22 25.90 19.49
C LEU A 71 3.39 26.14 18.52
N ASN A 72 3.40 27.26 17.79
CA ASN A 72 4.48 27.67 16.87
C ASN A 72 5.82 27.98 17.58
N TRP A 73 5.83 28.11 18.90
CA TRP A 73 7.04 28.32 19.70
C TRP A 73 7.82 27.05 19.99
N TYR A 74 7.20 25.86 19.78
CA TYR A 74 7.85 24.58 20.04
C TYR A 74 8.70 24.14 18.86
N CYS A 75 9.80 23.42 19.15
CA CYS A 75 10.60 22.77 18.11
C CYS A 75 9.76 21.76 17.31
N PRO A 76 10.12 21.46 16.07
CA PRO A 76 9.27 20.67 15.18
C PRO A 76 8.77 19.35 15.78
N SER A 77 9.60 18.59 16.48
CA SER A 77 9.20 17.33 17.10
C SER A 77 8.17 17.54 18.24
N SER A 78 8.45 18.46 19.16
CA SER A 78 7.53 18.76 20.26
C SER A 78 6.25 19.44 19.79
N PHE A 79 6.33 20.29 18.76
CA PHE A 79 5.16 20.91 18.14
C PHE A 79 4.20 19.84 17.62
N HIS A 80 4.70 18.86 16.89
CA HIS A 80 3.86 17.85 16.27
C HIS A 80 3.17 16.96 17.29
N GLU A 81 3.93 16.44 18.26
CA GLU A 81 3.39 15.60 19.33
C GLU A 81 2.36 16.34 20.17
N LEU A 82 2.69 17.56 20.62
CA LEU A 82 1.84 18.37 21.47
C LEU A 82 0.58 18.84 20.72
N ARG A 83 0.72 19.22 19.46
CA ARG A 83 -0.39 19.61 18.60
C ARG A 83 -1.37 18.45 18.42
N THR A 84 -0.88 17.27 18.08
CA THR A 84 -1.73 16.08 17.90
C THR A 84 -2.46 15.75 19.20
N LEU A 85 -1.75 15.72 20.32
CA LEU A 85 -2.32 15.41 21.63
C LEU A 85 -3.41 16.43 22.03
N ILE A 86 -3.13 17.72 21.89
CA ILE A 86 -4.07 18.80 22.21
C ILE A 86 -5.27 18.77 21.28
N ARG A 87 -5.05 18.67 19.96
CA ARG A 87 -6.14 18.67 18.97
C ARG A 87 -7.08 17.47 19.11
N THR A 88 -6.56 16.33 19.59
CA THR A 88 -7.38 15.13 19.82
C THR A 88 -8.22 15.23 21.10
N HIS A 89 -7.72 15.89 22.15
CA HIS A 89 -8.34 15.78 23.48
C HIS A 89 -8.85 17.09 24.05
N ALA A 90 -8.38 18.25 23.56
CA ALA A 90 -8.80 19.54 24.10
C ALA A 90 -10.07 20.08 23.42
N THR A 91 -11.04 20.48 24.23
CA THR A 91 -12.19 21.30 23.79
C THR A 91 -11.71 22.70 23.43
N ALA A 92 -10.89 23.29 24.27
CA ALA A 92 -10.35 24.61 24.05
C ALA A 92 -8.89 24.71 24.55
N VAL A 93 -8.11 25.52 23.85
CA VAL A 93 -6.73 25.87 24.20
C VAL A 93 -6.69 27.36 24.56
N LEU A 94 -6.16 27.65 25.72
CA LEU A 94 -5.95 28.99 26.21
C LEU A 94 -4.46 29.27 26.20
N SER A 95 -4.02 30.24 25.39
CA SER A 95 -2.61 30.64 25.30
C SER A 95 -2.42 32.12 25.56
N GLY A 96 -1.20 32.50 25.79
CA GLY A 96 -0.76 33.92 25.98
C GLY A 96 0.49 34.18 25.15
N HIS A 97 1.43 34.95 25.69
CA HIS A 97 2.78 35.24 25.21
C HIS A 97 2.86 36.27 24.06
N GLU A 98 2.13 36.08 22.95
CA GLU A 98 2.21 37.01 21.79
C GLU A 98 1.37 38.27 21.98
N HIS A 99 0.57 38.34 23.06
CA HIS A 99 -0.22 39.49 23.46
C HIS A 99 -1.22 39.99 22.38
N ILE A 100 -1.62 39.10 21.50
CA ILE A 100 -2.55 39.37 20.41
C ILE A 100 -3.90 38.73 20.77
N ASN A 101 -4.97 39.51 20.80
CA ASN A 101 -6.29 38.94 20.99
C ASN A 101 -6.73 38.21 19.72
N HIS A 102 -6.60 36.92 19.76
CA HIS A 102 -7.03 36.04 18.65
C HIS A 102 -7.84 34.87 19.18
N SER A 103 -8.96 34.61 18.54
CA SER A 103 -9.77 33.44 18.86
C SER A 103 -10.35 32.82 17.60
N GLY A 104 -10.54 31.51 17.62
CA GLY A 104 -11.11 30.83 16.49
C GLY A 104 -11.24 29.32 16.68
N LEU A 105 -12.07 28.69 15.86
CA LEU A 105 -12.16 27.25 15.77
C LEU A 105 -11.13 26.76 14.76
N ILE A 106 -10.20 25.95 15.22
CA ILE A 106 -9.25 25.27 14.35
C ILE A 106 -9.76 23.87 14.05
N LYS A 107 -10.01 23.63 12.77
CA LYS A 107 -10.45 22.33 12.24
C LYS A 107 -9.28 21.65 11.57
N GLU A 108 -8.96 20.44 12.01
CA GLU A 108 -7.93 19.62 11.40
C GLU A 108 -8.53 18.26 11.03
N ASN A 109 -8.64 18.05 9.73
CA ASN A 109 -9.10 16.76 9.21
C ASN A 109 -8.18 15.65 9.72
N ASN A 110 -8.75 14.57 10.25
CA ASN A 110 -8.07 13.39 10.82
C ASN A 110 -7.42 13.54 12.21
N ILE A 111 -7.40 14.75 12.83
CA ILE A 111 -6.82 14.92 14.17
C ILE A 111 -7.89 15.37 15.16
N GLY A 112 -8.68 16.37 14.82
CA GLY A 112 -9.77 16.87 15.66
C GLY A 112 -9.93 18.38 15.57
N ASN A 113 -10.97 18.88 16.23
CA ASN A 113 -11.33 20.29 16.25
C ASN A 113 -11.20 20.83 17.68
N SER A 114 -10.59 21.99 17.87
CA SER A 114 -10.54 22.65 19.17
C SER A 114 -10.62 24.17 19.01
N PHE A 115 -11.24 24.83 19.97
CA PHE A 115 -11.18 26.27 20.06
C PHE A 115 -9.79 26.73 20.51
N TYR A 116 -9.35 27.84 20.00
CA TYR A 116 -8.11 28.48 20.38
C TYR A 116 -8.40 29.91 20.82
N PHE A 117 -7.94 30.28 22.02
CA PHE A 117 -8.08 31.60 22.59
C PHE A 117 -6.73 32.10 23.03
N GLU A 118 -6.30 33.24 22.50
CA GLU A 118 -5.10 33.92 22.89
C GLU A 118 -5.45 35.22 23.62
N ALA A 119 -4.82 35.44 24.75
CA ALA A 119 -5.14 36.55 25.64
C ALA A 119 -4.21 37.72 25.44
N ASN A 120 -4.77 38.92 25.56
CA ASN A 120 -3.98 40.16 25.68
C ASN A 120 -3.18 40.20 26.99
N ALA A 121 -2.14 41.05 27.02
CA ALA A 121 -1.39 41.31 28.24
C ALA A 121 -2.20 42.19 29.23
N LEU A 122 -2.12 41.88 30.52
CA LEU A 122 -2.69 42.73 31.59
C LEU A 122 -1.88 43.96 31.86
N GLN A 123 -0.61 43.99 31.43
CA GLN A 123 0.28 45.15 31.56
C GLN A 123 0.76 45.57 30.18
N PRO A 124 0.79 46.90 29.87
CA PRO A 124 1.30 47.38 28.61
C PRO A 124 2.80 47.04 28.49
N HIS A 125 3.19 46.46 27.35
CA HIS A 125 4.59 46.37 26.98
C HIS A 125 5.10 47.75 26.52
N GLU A 126 6.42 47.97 26.49
CA GLU A 126 7.01 49.27 26.10
C GLU A 126 6.53 49.77 24.72
N THR A 127 6.00 48.91 23.87
CA THR A 127 5.51 49.27 22.52
C THR A 127 3.98 49.30 22.39
N ASP A 128 3.22 48.69 23.33
CA ASP A 128 1.75 48.62 23.26
C ASP A 128 1.12 49.34 24.47
N LEU A 129 0.41 50.43 24.19
CA LEU A 129 -0.29 51.24 25.19
C LEU A 129 -1.61 50.63 25.70
N GLN A 130 -1.93 49.39 25.31
CA GLN A 130 -3.24 48.78 25.60
C GLN A 130 -3.11 47.53 26.45
N SER A 131 -3.73 47.51 27.59
CA SER A 131 -3.93 46.36 28.45
C SER A 131 -5.31 45.76 28.22
N GLY A 132 -5.45 44.42 28.35
CA GLY A 132 -6.74 43.77 28.14
C GLY A 132 -6.81 42.38 28.73
N TYR A 133 -8.04 41.86 28.81
CA TYR A 133 -8.33 40.49 29.18
C TYR A 133 -9.64 40.05 28.53
N SER A 134 -9.83 38.74 28.41
CA SER A 134 -11.09 38.14 27.91
C SER A 134 -11.77 37.30 28.98
N ILE A 135 -13.07 37.38 29.05
CA ILE A 135 -13.92 36.48 29.85
C ILE A 135 -14.58 35.50 28.92
N LEU A 136 -14.41 34.19 29.20
CA LEU A 136 -15.02 33.13 28.45
C LEU A 136 -16.14 32.50 29.28
N ASN A 137 -17.37 32.63 28.81
CA ASN A 137 -18.57 32.04 29.41
C ASN A 137 -18.98 30.81 28.59
N PHE A 138 -18.81 29.64 29.18
CA PHE A 138 -19.23 28.37 28.57
C PHE A 138 -20.63 28.04 29.03
N ASP A 139 -21.58 27.97 28.10
CA ASP A 139 -22.91 27.43 28.32
C ASP A 139 -22.94 25.94 27.93
N PHE A 140 -23.21 25.09 28.91
CA PHE A 140 -23.24 23.66 28.71
C PHE A 140 -24.53 23.17 28.05
N GLY A 141 -25.54 24.02 27.88
CA GLY A 141 -26.80 23.69 27.26
C GLY A 141 -27.48 22.43 27.79
N ALA A 142 -28.78 22.28 27.53
CA ALA A 142 -29.51 21.08 27.88
C ALA A 142 -29.13 19.86 26.97
N ASN A 143 -28.72 20.16 25.74
CA ASN A 143 -28.29 19.17 24.75
C ASN A 143 -26.88 19.50 24.23
N PRO A 144 -26.10 18.52 23.73
CA PRO A 144 -24.77 18.77 23.12
C PRO A 144 -24.81 19.83 22.02
N ASP A 145 -25.87 19.87 21.23
CA ASP A 145 -26.02 20.81 20.12
C ASP A 145 -26.31 22.25 20.52
N SER A 146 -26.60 22.49 21.81
CA SER A 146 -26.88 23.81 22.36
C SER A 146 -25.73 24.36 23.20
N GLN A 147 -24.56 23.71 23.16
CA GLN A 147 -23.37 24.20 23.86
C GLN A 147 -22.75 25.37 23.10
N SER A 148 -22.40 26.41 23.83
CA SER A 148 -21.81 27.61 23.28
C SER A 148 -20.76 28.21 24.18
N VAL A 149 -19.87 29.01 23.62
CA VAL A 149 -18.91 29.83 24.34
C VAL A 149 -19.12 31.27 23.92
N ARG A 150 -19.32 32.15 24.90
CA ARG A 150 -19.28 33.60 24.71
C ARG A 150 -17.95 34.16 25.19
N GLN A 151 -17.22 34.77 24.29
CA GLN A 151 -16.02 35.53 24.60
C GLN A 151 -16.37 37.03 24.70
N THR A 152 -16.06 37.65 25.80
CA THR A 152 -16.16 39.11 25.96
C THR A 152 -14.77 39.62 26.22
N THR A 153 -14.26 40.47 25.36
CA THR A 153 -12.91 41.06 25.47
C THR A 153 -12.98 42.46 25.99
N TYR A 154 -12.21 42.70 27.05
CA TYR A 154 -12.13 43.96 27.75
C TYR A 154 -10.79 44.62 27.48
N GLN A 155 -10.82 45.92 27.24
CA GLN A 155 -9.64 46.78 27.14
C GLN A 155 -9.58 47.67 28.39
N ILE A 156 -8.38 47.77 28.97
CA ILE A 156 -8.10 48.61 30.13
C ILE A 156 -7.34 49.81 29.63
N ASN A 157 -7.97 50.99 29.72
CA ASN A 157 -7.31 52.27 29.55
C ASN A 157 -7.01 52.84 30.94
N THR A 158 -6.19 53.88 31.03
CA THR A 158 -5.75 54.48 32.30
C THR A 158 -6.89 54.91 33.20
N THR A 159 -8.12 55.06 32.69
CA THR A 159 -9.27 55.57 33.42
C THR A 159 -10.53 54.70 33.35
N GLU A 160 -10.61 53.82 32.39
CA GLU A 160 -11.86 53.04 32.14
C GLU A 160 -11.58 51.66 31.61
N ILE A 161 -12.48 50.70 31.94
CA ILE A 161 -12.55 49.36 31.34
C ILE A 161 -13.68 49.38 30.34
N SER A 162 -13.41 49.08 29.07
CA SER A 162 -14.40 49.01 27.99
C SER A 162 -14.43 47.65 27.35
N ILE A 163 -15.61 47.23 26.91
CA ILE A 163 -15.76 46.05 26.07
C ILE A 163 -15.38 46.45 24.64
N ILE A 164 -14.41 45.78 24.05
CA ILE A 164 -13.98 46.04 22.67
C ILE A 164 -14.49 44.98 21.67
N ASP A 165 -14.82 43.80 22.17
CA ASP A 165 -15.33 42.71 21.31
C ASP A 165 -16.18 41.75 22.11
N GLU A 166 -17.26 41.25 21.48
CA GLU A 166 -18.12 40.23 22.06
C GLU A 166 -18.52 39.23 20.98
N HIS A 167 -18.16 37.97 21.19
CA HIS A 167 -18.33 36.91 20.18
C HIS A 167 -18.99 35.68 20.79
N ASP A 168 -20.05 35.21 20.15
CA ASP A 168 -20.70 33.95 20.47
C ASP A 168 -20.26 32.88 19.45
N SER A 169 -19.80 31.73 19.94
CA SER A 169 -19.41 30.58 19.11
C SER A 169 -20.08 29.31 19.61
N SER A 170 -20.58 28.50 18.66
CA SER A 170 -21.15 27.18 18.98
C SER A 170 -20.03 26.16 19.20
N LEU A 171 -20.17 25.36 20.26
CA LEU A 171 -19.28 24.23 20.54
C LEU A 171 -19.64 22.98 19.75
N VAL A 172 -20.63 23.04 18.88
CA VAL A 172 -21.01 21.96 17.98
C VAL A 172 -19.84 21.70 17.03
N ASN A 173 -19.41 20.45 16.92
CA ASN A 173 -18.22 19.99 16.17
C ASN A 173 -16.83 20.28 16.79
N VAL A 174 -16.76 20.76 18.02
CA VAL A 174 -15.51 20.69 18.78
C VAL A 174 -15.40 19.28 19.37
N ASN A 175 -14.19 18.70 19.40
CA ASN A 175 -13.94 17.36 19.93
C ASN A 175 -14.88 17.06 21.11
N SER A 176 -16.09 16.65 20.79
CA SER A 176 -16.94 15.95 21.73
C SER A 176 -16.26 14.60 21.87
N ASN A 177 -15.49 14.42 22.93
CA ASN A 177 -15.21 13.05 23.38
C ASN A 177 -16.48 12.23 23.25
N PRO A 178 -16.38 10.97 22.78
CA PRO A 178 -17.55 10.14 22.58
C PRO A 178 -18.48 10.30 23.78
N THR A 179 -19.75 10.49 23.52
CA THR A 179 -20.83 10.84 24.45
C THR A 179 -20.50 10.40 25.88
N PRO A 180 -20.44 11.33 26.89
CA PRO A 180 -20.01 10.97 28.24
C PRO A 180 -20.80 9.75 28.73
N GLY A 181 -20.13 8.64 28.90
CA GLY A 181 -20.74 7.36 29.24
C GLY A 181 -20.66 6.25 28.21
N LEU A 182 -20.17 6.52 26.99
CA LEU A 182 -19.90 5.47 25.99
C LEU A 182 -18.41 5.14 25.86
N SER A 183 -17.58 5.50 26.83
CA SER A 183 -16.14 5.22 26.82
C SER A 183 -15.84 3.73 26.79
N LEU A 184 -15.01 3.30 25.83
CA LEU A 184 -14.51 1.92 25.76
C LEU A 184 -13.43 1.70 26.83
N LYS A 185 -13.32 0.48 27.31
CA LYS A 185 -12.28 0.08 28.27
C LYS A 185 -10.90 0.13 27.63
N ALA A 186 -9.90 0.59 28.38
CA ALA A 186 -8.52 0.72 27.89
C ALA A 186 -7.93 -0.64 27.45
N ASP A 187 -8.24 -1.71 28.15
CA ASP A 187 -7.79 -3.06 27.78
C ASP A 187 -8.44 -3.54 26.49
N PHE A 188 -9.72 -3.22 26.27
CA PHE A 188 -10.40 -3.54 25.04
C PHE A 188 -9.81 -2.74 23.85
N LEU A 189 -9.56 -1.45 24.03
CA LEU A 189 -8.91 -0.61 23.02
C LEU A 189 -7.50 -1.12 22.68
N ARG A 190 -6.70 -1.54 23.67
CA ARG A 190 -5.39 -2.17 23.43
C ARG A 190 -5.51 -3.42 22.57
N ASN A 191 -6.51 -4.27 22.84
CA ASN A 191 -6.75 -5.47 22.04
C ASN A 191 -7.18 -5.14 20.60
N LEU A 192 -7.94 -4.06 20.38
CA LEU A 192 -8.31 -3.58 19.05
C LEU A 192 -7.12 -2.97 18.30
N SER A 193 -6.12 -2.47 19.01
CA SER A 193 -4.90 -1.89 18.42
C SER A 193 -3.78 -2.90 18.20
N ASP A 194 -3.97 -4.16 18.57
CA ASP A 194 -3.05 -5.23 18.22
C ASP A 194 -3.22 -5.63 16.74
N PRO A 195 -2.18 -5.50 15.90
CA PRO A 195 -2.27 -5.92 14.49
C PRO A 195 -2.43 -7.43 14.33
N GLY A 196 -2.27 -8.21 15.41
CA GLY A 196 -2.28 -9.67 15.38
C GLY A 196 -1.02 -10.24 14.71
N GLY A 197 -0.91 -11.57 14.71
CA GLY A 197 0.16 -12.26 14.00
C GLY A 197 1.56 -12.20 14.64
N GLY A 198 1.76 -11.40 15.70
CA GLY A 198 3.05 -11.26 16.38
C GLY A 198 4.10 -10.60 15.48
N PHE A 199 3.72 -9.59 14.69
CA PHE A 199 4.63 -8.85 13.84
C PHE A 199 5.56 -7.96 14.66
N ILE A 200 6.83 -7.88 14.23
CA ILE A 200 7.90 -7.12 14.87
C ILE A 200 8.54 -6.22 13.81
N HIS A 201 8.76 -4.96 14.15
CA HIS A 201 9.54 -4.04 13.33
C HIS A 201 10.91 -3.79 13.98
N PRO A 202 12.02 -3.77 13.21
CA PRO A 202 13.36 -3.57 13.78
C PRO A 202 13.52 -2.29 14.59
N ASP A 203 12.92 -1.20 14.11
CA ASP A 203 13.09 0.14 14.67
C ASP A 203 11.89 0.58 15.54
N LYS A 204 10.88 -0.27 15.73
CA LYS A 204 9.70 0.04 16.54
C LYS A 204 9.35 -1.10 17.48
N GLU A 205 9.50 -0.86 18.78
CA GLU A 205 9.33 -1.89 19.81
C GLU A 205 7.91 -2.48 19.86
N HIS A 206 6.90 -1.64 19.70
CA HIS A 206 5.50 -2.05 19.71
C HIS A 206 4.76 -1.51 18.48
N LEU A 207 4.40 -2.41 17.57
CA LEU A 207 3.54 -2.10 16.42
C LEU A 207 2.07 -2.03 16.85
N GLN A 208 1.39 -0.99 16.45
CA GLN A 208 -0.05 -0.85 16.58
C GLN A 208 -0.74 -1.09 15.24
N LEU A 209 -2.03 -1.45 15.28
CA LEU A 209 -2.82 -1.66 14.06
C LEU A 209 -2.80 -0.44 13.13
N GLU A 210 -2.87 0.75 13.70
CA GLU A 210 -2.85 2.03 12.99
C GLU A 210 -1.58 2.24 12.16
N ASP A 211 -0.47 1.70 12.63
CA ASP A 211 0.82 1.78 11.93
C ASP A 211 0.83 1.00 10.62
N LEU A 212 0.00 -0.02 10.52
CA LEU A 212 0.03 -0.98 9.42
C LEU A 212 -1.29 -1.05 8.64
N PHE A 213 -2.39 -0.57 9.22
CA PHE A 213 -3.71 -0.72 8.63
C PHE A 213 -3.86 0.11 7.35
N VAL A 214 -4.30 -0.56 6.30
CA VAL A 214 -4.70 0.05 5.02
C VAL A 214 -6.11 -0.43 4.71
N TYR A 215 -7.02 0.50 4.41
CA TYR A 215 -8.38 0.15 4.00
C TYR A 215 -8.35 -0.71 2.73
N PRO A 216 -8.87 -1.95 2.77
CA PRO A 216 -8.93 -2.80 1.59
C PRO A 216 -9.96 -2.29 0.58
N GLU A 217 -9.81 -2.68 -0.66
CA GLU A 217 -10.85 -2.51 -1.67
C GLU A 217 -11.88 -3.63 -1.56
N LEU A 218 -13.11 -3.27 -1.84
CA LEU A 218 -14.28 -4.14 -1.81
C LEU A 218 -14.89 -4.24 -3.22
N LYS A 219 -15.20 -5.46 -3.63
CA LYS A 219 -15.93 -5.76 -4.86
C LYS A 219 -17.38 -6.10 -4.50
N LYS A 220 -18.35 -5.36 -5.05
CA LYS A 220 -19.78 -5.66 -4.81
C LYS A 220 -20.14 -6.96 -5.50
N LYS A 221 -20.73 -7.91 -4.79
CA LYS A 221 -21.31 -9.12 -5.36
C LYS A 221 -22.71 -8.83 -5.88
N LYS A 222 -22.93 -9.06 -7.18
CA LYS A 222 -24.25 -8.98 -7.79
C LYS A 222 -25.10 -10.18 -7.37
N SER A 223 -26.38 -9.94 -7.07
CA SER A 223 -27.35 -11.04 -6.87
C SER A 223 -27.50 -11.87 -8.16
N ARG A 224 -27.98 -13.11 -8.05
CA ARG A 224 -28.19 -13.97 -9.23
C ARG A 224 -29.11 -13.33 -10.28
N GLU A 225 -30.06 -12.51 -9.86
CA GLU A 225 -31.04 -11.83 -10.72
C GLU A 225 -30.40 -10.66 -11.51
N GLU A 226 -29.32 -10.05 -10.99
CA GLU A 226 -28.60 -8.94 -11.64
C GLU A 226 -27.49 -9.40 -12.60
N LYS A 227 -27.15 -10.69 -12.63
CA LYS A 227 -26.12 -11.23 -13.53
C LYS A 227 -26.52 -11.28 -15.00
N GLU A 228 -27.84 -11.20 -15.30
CA GLU A 228 -28.34 -11.27 -16.66
C GLU A 228 -28.44 -9.91 -17.38
N SER A 229 -28.21 -8.80 -16.68
CA SER A 229 -28.28 -7.46 -17.26
C SER A 229 -26.98 -6.68 -17.06
N SER A 230 -26.29 -6.45 -18.16
CA SER A 230 -25.19 -5.48 -18.38
C SER A 230 -23.76 -5.87 -17.99
N ASP A 231 -22.97 -5.90 -19.04
CA ASP A 231 -21.50 -6.00 -19.17
C ASP A 231 -20.80 -4.68 -18.78
N THR A 232 -21.15 -4.08 -17.65
CA THR A 232 -20.42 -2.93 -17.09
C THR A 232 -19.40 -3.43 -16.09
N GLY A 233 -18.13 -3.16 -16.36
CA GLY A 233 -16.98 -3.54 -15.55
C GLY A 233 -17.25 -3.40 -14.05
N GLN A 234 -16.94 -4.46 -13.30
CA GLN A 234 -17.09 -4.50 -11.85
C GLN A 234 -15.99 -3.63 -11.24
N TYR A 235 -16.32 -2.41 -10.82
CA TYR A 235 -15.38 -1.52 -10.13
C TYR A 235 -15.22 -1.95 -8.67
N SER A 236 -13.98 -1.96 -8.17
CA SER A 236 -13.70 -2.02 -6.74
C SER A 236 -13.86 -0.63 -6.13
N VAL A 237 -14.37 -0.59 -4.89
CA VAL A 237 -14.57 0.64 -4.11
C VAL A 237 -13.82 0.48 -2.79
N THR A 238 -13.31 1.56 -2.21
CA THR A 238 -12.62 1.45 -0.93
C THR A 238 -13.58 1.04 0.18
N SER A 239 -13.12 0.21 1.12
CA SER A 239 -13.96 -0.18 2.27
C SER A 239 -14.31 1.03 3.15
N GLU A 240 -13.47 2.06 3.14
CA GLU A 240 -13.72 3.32 3.82
C GLU A 240 -14.97 4.02 3.26
N GLU A 241 -15.07 4.14 1.93
CA GLU A 241 -16.24 4.71 1.28
C GLU A 241 -17.52 3.90 1.54
N VAL A 242 -17.43 2.55 1.46
CA VAL A 242 -18.61 1.69 1.67
C VAL A 242 -19.13 1.76 3.10
N ILE A 243 -18.24 1.83 4.09
CA ILE A 243 -18.60 1.78 5.52
C ILE A 243 -19.02 3.15 6.04
N TYR A 244 -18.49 4.26 5.47
CA TYR A 244 -18.70 5.60 6.05
C TYR A 244 -19.38 6.60 5.11
N SER A 245 -19.95 6.17 3.99
CA SER A 245 -20.46 7.04 2.92
C SER A 245 -21.80 7.73 3.18
N GLY A 246 -22.49 7.49 4.29
CA GLY A 246 -23.78 8.12 4.48
C GLY A 246 -24.40 7.96 5.86
N ASP A 247 -25.50 8.71 6.08
CA ASP A 247 -26.36 8.66 7.27
C ASP A 247 -27.40 7.52 7.22
N GLU A 248 -27.28 6.60 6.25
CA GLU A 248 -28.24 5.51 6.06
C GLU A 248 -27.92 4.31 6.97
N GLU A 249 -28.96 3.52 7.27
CA GLU A 249 -28.83 2.28 8.02
C GLU A 249 -27.88 1.31 7.31
N LEU A 250 -26.76 0.96 7.95
CA LEU A 250 -25.76 0.08 7.37
C LEU A 250 -26.17 -1.39 7.52
N ARG A 251 -26.36 -2.08 6.42
CA ARG A 251 -26.55 -3.54 6.39
C ARG A 251 -25.55 -4.16 5.43
N LEU A 252 -24.40 -4.57 5.96
CA LEU A 252 -23.27 -5.05 5.18
C LEU A 252 -22.94 -6.50 5.53
N LEU A 253 -22.71 -7.31 4.50
CA LEU A 253 -22.04 -8.59 4.60
C LEU A 253 -20.70 -8.49 3.86
N ILE A 254 -19.61 -8.56 4.60
CA ILE A 254 -18.26 -8.47 4.03
C ILE A 254 -17.64 -9.88 4.06
N LEU A 255 -17.35 -10.38 2.88
CA LEU A 255 -16.70 -11.66 2.69
C LEU A 255 -15.20 -11.45 2.42
N GLY A 256 -14.38 -12.41 2.80
CA GLY A 256 -12.97 -12.34 2.48
C GLY A 256 -12.27 -13.67 2.69
N GLU A 257 -11.21 -13.91 1.92
CA GLU A 257 -10.35 -15.07 2.10
C GLU A 257 -9.73 -15.09 3.51
N GLU A 258 -9.21 -16.24 3.92
CA GLU A 258 -8.45 -16.33 5.16
C GLU A 258 -7.25 -15.39 5.10
N LYS A 259 -6.96 -14.66 6.20
CA LYS A 259 -5.86 -13.67 6.26
C LYS A 259 -6.03 -12.41 5.41
N ALA A 260 -7.21 -12.18 4.84
CA ALA A 260 -7.53 -10.97 4.08
C ALA A 260 -7.69 -9.69 4.94
N GLY A 261 -7.60 -9.79 6.26
CA GLY A 261 -7.72 -8.65 7.16
C GLY A 261 -9.15 -8.34 7.61
N LYS A 262 -10.06 -9.32 7.57
CA LYS A 262 -11.46 -9.17 8.02
C LYS A 262 -11.60 -8.60 9.42
N SER A 263 -10.98 -9.25 10.41
CA SER A 263 -11.04 -8.84 11.82
C SER A 263 -10.39 -7.48 12.06
N THR A 264 -9.28 -7.18 11.36
CA THR A 264 -8.61 -5.87 11.45
C THR A 264 -9.46 -4.75 10.87
N LEU A 265 -10.22 -5.01 9.79
CA LEU A 265 -11.20 -4.07 9.24
C LEU A 265 -12.32 -3.78 10.26
N ILE A 266 -12.84 -4.83 10.91
CA ILE A 266 -13.85 -4.69 11.98
C ILE A 266 -13.30 -3.87 13.16
N TYR A 267 -12.08 -4.14 13.60
CA TYR A 267 -11.46 -3.43 14.73
C TYR A 267 -11.24 -1.95 14.41
N GLN A 268 -10.75 -1.64 13.21
CA GLN A 268 -10.61 -0.27 12.76
C GLN A 268 -11.96 0.42 12.61
N SER A 269 -12.95 -0.27 12.05
CA SER A 269 -14.31 0.26 11.91
C SER A 269 -14.96 0.56 13.26
N LEU A 270 -14.75 -0.30 14.25
CA LEU A 270 -15.26 -0.09 15.60
C LEU A 270 -14.66 1.19 16.21
N LYS A 271 -13.35 1.37 16.11
CA LYS A 271 -12.66 2.59 16.61
C LYS A 271 -13.17 3.84 15.91
N GLU A 272 -13.32 3.77 14.60
CA GLU A 272 -13.79 4.92 13.81
C GLU A 272 -15.25 5.28 14.10
N PHE A 273 -16.16 4.30 14.21
CA PHE A 273 -17.54 4.57 14.64
C PHE A 273 -17.61 5.16 16.04
N HIS A 274 -16.81 4.64 16.96
CA HIS A 274 -16.73 5.17 18.31
C HIS A 274 -16.23 6.62 18.31
N SER A 275 -15.21 6.95 17.53
CA SER A 275 -14.68 8.32 17.41
C SER A 275 -15.70 9.29 16.81
N ARG A 276 -16.62 8.79 15.96
CA ARG A 276 -17.74 9.56 15.37
C ARG A 276 -18.95 9.68 16.29
N GLY A 277 -18.86 9.20 17.55
CA GLY A 277 -19.93 9.32 18.55
C GLY A 277 -21.02 8.26 18.49
N TYR A 278 -20.83 7.18 17.70
CA TYR A 278 -21.68 5.99 17.74
C TYR A 278 -21.32 5.10 18.93
N ALA A 279 -22.20 4.16 19.23
CA ALA A 279 -22.02 3.11 20.22
C ALA A 279 -21.81 1.74 19.53
N PRO A 280 -20.62 1.46 19.01
CA PRO A 280 -20.33 0.20 18.35
C PRO A 280 -20.13 -0.93 19.36
N ILE A 281 -20.60 -2.14 19.04
CA ILE A 281 -20.33 -3.35 19.83
C ILE A 281 -19.81 -4.47 18.94
N LEU A 282 -18.77 -5.15 19.41
CA LEU A 282 -18.17 -6.30 18.73
C LEU A 282 -18.76 -7.60 19.27
N LEU A 283 -19.28 -8.43 18.39
CA LEU A 283 -19.69 -9.80 18.68
C LEU A 283 -18.78 -10.77 17.92
N LYS A 284 -18.21 -11.73 18.62
CA LYS A 284 -17.46 -12.83 18.00
C LYS A 284 -18.38 -14.05 17.90
N ALA A 285 -18.77 -14.43 16.69
CA ALA A 285 -19.75 -15.49 16.48
C ALA A 285 -19.31 -16.86 17.05
N ASN A 286 -18.01 -17.15 17.09
CA ASN A 286 -17.46 -18.38 17.66
C ASN A 286 -17.65 -18.50 19.19
N GLU A 287 -17.91 -17.38 19.90
CA GLU A 287 -18.14 -17.32 21.35
C GLU A 287 -19.62 -17.47 21.71
N ILE A 288 -20.52 -17.45 20.71
CA ILE A 288 -21.97 -17.58 20.92
C ILE A 288 -22.34 -19.05 21.03
N SER A 289 -22.92 -19.44 22.20
CA SER A 289 -23.30 -20.83 22.47
C SER A 289 -24.80 -21.09 22.37
N SER A 290 -25.64 -20.09 22.64
CA SER A 290 -27.09 -20.18 22.58
C SER A 290 -27.72 -18.84 22.21
N LEU A 291 -28.90 -18.86 21.57
CA LEU A 291 -29.64 -17.69 21.11
C LEU A 291 -31.16 -17.85 21.41
N GLY A 292 -31.55 -17.86 22.68
CA GLY A 292 -32.93 -17.57 23.10
C GLY A 292 -33.14 -16.06 23.22
N ASP A 293 -34.39 -15.57 23.30
CA ASP A 293 -34.65 -14.13 23.46
C ASP A 293 -34.00 -13.55 24.72
N SER A 294 -34.02 -14.27 25.83
CA SER A 294 -33.34 -13.91 27.07
C SER A 294 -31.79 -14.03 26.92
N ASP A 295 -31.31 -14.99 26.14
CA ASP A 295 -29.89 -15.29 25.97
C ASP A 295 -29.19 -14.19 25.15
N PHE A 296 -29.85 -13.66 24.13
CA PHE A 296 -29.31 -12.58 23.31
C PHE A 296 -29.17 -11.28 24.11
N SER A 297 -30.16 -10.91 24.92
CA SER A 297 -30.03 -9.75 25.81
C SER A 297 -28.91 -9.90 26.84
N GLN A 298 -28.72 -11.11 27.39
CA GLN A 298 -27.61 -11.43 28.30
C GLN A 298 -26.28 -11.36 27.57
N LEU A 299 -26.18 -11.87 26.33
CA LEU A 299 -25.02 -11.78 25.50
C LEU A 299 -24.61 -10.32 25.26
N LEU A 300 -25.58 -9.47 24.88
CA LEU A 300 -25.31 -8.03 24.67
C LEU A 300 -24.83 -7.36 25.97
N ALA A 301 -25.47 -7.65 27.09
CA ALA A 301 -25.10 -7.11 28.41
C ALA A 301 -23.65 -7.56 28.78
N LYS A 302 -23.30 -8.81 28.53
CA LYS A 302 -21.96 -9.35 28.74
C LYS A 302 -20.94 -8.61 27.86
N CYS A 303 -21.18 -8.55 26.55
CA CYS A 303 -20.27 -7.88 25.62
C CYS A 303 -20.13 -6.38 25.96
N ALA A 304 -21.24 -5.70 26.32
CA ALA A 304 -21.16 -4.32 26.77
C ALA A 304 -20.35 -4.18 28.07
N SER A 305 -20.48 -5.12 29.01
CA SER A 305 -19.68 -5.11 30.24
C SER A 305 -18.19 -5.34 30.01
N GLU A 306 -17.80 -6.08 28.98
CA GLU A 306 -16.42 -6.34 28.60
C GLU A 306 -15.79 -5.17 27.83
N GLN A 307 -16.58 -4.44 27.03
CA GLN A 307 -16.12 -3.43 26.09
C GLN A 307 -16.23 -2.00 26.61
N TYR A 308 -17.29 -1.68 27.39
CA TYR A 308 -17.58 -0.34 27.88
C TYR A 308 -17.27 -0.16 29.37
N VAL A 309 -16.81 1.05 29.71
CA VAL A 309 -16.63 1.45 31.14
C VAL A 309 -17.98 1.53 31.83
N TYR A 310 -19.01 2.03 31.13
CA TYR A 310 -20.39 2.16 31.62
C TYR A 310 -21.36 1.37 30.74
N PRO A 311 -21.49 0.05 30.92
CA PRO A 311 -22.30 -0.82 30.06
C PRO A 311 -23.76 -0.41 29.92
N ASN A 312 -24.35 0.13 30.99
CA ASN A 312 -25.75 0.57 31.00
C ASN A 312 -26.02 1.72 30.02
N ASN A 313 -25.01 2.54 29.72
CA ASN A 313 -25.17 3.65 28.81
C ASN A 313 -25.20 3.16 27.34
N PHE A 314 -24.47 2.12 27.02
CA PHE A 314 -24.61 1.43 25.73
C PHE A 314 -26.03 0.87 25.57
N ILE A 315 -26.56 0.19 26.60
CA ILE A 315 -27.90 -0.42 26.54
C ILE A 315 -28.99 0.65 26.38
N ARG A 316 -28.84 1.82 26.99
CA ARG A 316 -29.74 2.95 26.91
C ARG A 316 -29.56 3.85 25.69
N ALA A 317 -28.47 3.67 24.93
CA ALA A 317 -28.21 4.47 23.75
C ALA A 317 -29.33 4.25 22.70
N GLU A 318 -29.63 5.30 21.96
CA GLU A 318 -30.63 5.24 20.88
C GLU A 318 -30.26 4.17 19.84
N LYS A 319 -31.25 3.44 19.33
CA LYS A 319 -31.02 2.37 18.36
C LYS A 319 -30.22 2.84 17.14
N LYS A 320 -30.49 4.05 16.64
CA LYS A 320 -29.76 4.67 15.53
C LYS A 320 -28.27 4.94 15.80
N LYS A 321 -27.88 5.09 17.07
CA LYS A 321 -26.48 5.29 17.47
C LYS A 321 -25.75 3.97 17.73
N ARG A 322 -26.46 2.87 17.92
CA ARG A 322 -25.88 1.56 18.19
C ARG A 322 -25.53 0.86 16.88
N ILE A 323 -24.29 0.42 16.76
CA ILE A 323 -23.80 -0.35 15.60
C ILE A 323 -23.27 -1.69 16.11
N VAL A 324 -23.68 -2.78 15.48
CA VAL A 324 -23.14 -4.10 15.80
C VAL A 324 -22.23 -4.57 14.68
N LEU A 325 -21.04 -5.04 15.09
CA LEU A 325 -20.04 -5.65 14.21
C LEU A 325 -19.87 -7.12 14.62
N VAL A 326 -20.13 -8.03 13.69
CA VAL A 326 -20.07 -9.48 13.95
C VAL A 326 -18.89 -10.06 13.18
N ASP A 327 -17.89 -10.56 13.91
CA ASP A 327 -16.74 -11.22 13.33
C ASP A 327 -16.91 -12.74 13.29
N ASP A 328 -16.31 -13.41 12.30
CA ASP A 328 -16.29 -14.87 12.11
C ASP A 328 -17.70 -15.51 12.07
N LEU A 329 -18.68 -14.89 11.35
CA LEU A 329 -20.06 -15.39 11.27
C LEU A 329 -20.14 -16.87 10.82
N ASP A 330 -19.25 -17.27 9.94
CA ASP A 330 -19.14 -18.65 9.43
C ASP A 330 -18.68 -19.67 10.50
N ARG A 331 -18.15 -19.20 11.62
CA ARG A 331 -17.73 -20.05 12.76
C ARG A 331 -18.78 -20.18 13.86
N LEU A 332 -19.99 -19.66 13.64
CA LEU A 332 -21.10 -19.80 14.57
C LEU A 332 -21.47 -21.27 14.73
N ARG A 333 -21.48 -21.76 15.99
CA ARG A 333 -21.89 -23.13 16.30
C ARG A 333 -23.40 -23.31 16.13
N GLY A 334 -23.84 -24.44 15.58
CA GLY A 334 -25.27 -24.76 15.42
C GLY A 334 -25.80 -24.54 14.00
N GLY A 335 -24.93 -24.19 13.05
CA GLY A 335 -25.25 -24.13 11.63
C GLY A 335 -26.27 -23.05 11.25
N LEU A 336 -26.96 -23.27 10.11
CA LEU A 336 -27.86 -22.30 9.50
C LEU A 336 -28.96 -21.77 10.45
N LYS A 337 -29.57 -22.64 11.25
CA LYS A 337 -30.62 -22.23 12.19
C LYS A 337 -30.13 -21.18 13.20
N MET A 338 -28.91 -21.30 13.67
CA MET A 338 -28.33 -20.35 14.61
C MET A 338 -27.98 -19.04 13.92
N ILE A 339 -27.50 -19.09 12.67
CA ILE A 339 -27.21 -17.88 11.87
C ILE A 339 -28.49 -17.08 11.64
N LEU A 340 -29.57 -17.73 11.21
CA LEU A 340 -30.86 -17.09 11.01
C LEU A 340 -31.43 -16.46 12.30
N LYS A 341 -31.32 -17.19 13.41
CA LYS A 341 -31.72 -16.66 14.73
C LYS A 341 -30.88 -15.45 15.14
N LEU A 342 -29.54 -15.49 14.91
CA LEU A 342 -28.67 -14.38 15.20
C LEU A 342 -29.10 -13.15 14.39
N ILE A 343 -29.25 -13.29 13.06
CA ILE A 343 -29.66 -12.20 12.18
C ILE A 343 -30.98 -11.58 12.64
N GLN A 344 -31.99 -12.39 12.93
CA GLN A 344 -33.28 -11.91 13.43
C GLN A 344 -33.16 -11.15 14.77
N SER A 345 -32.33 -11.64 15.69
CA SER A 345 -32.05 -10.97 16.96
C SER A 345 -31.31 -9.65 16.77
N LEU A 346 -30.36 -9.60 15.84
CA LEU A 346 -29.59 -8.39 15.50
C LEU A 346 -30.51 -7.32 14.89
N GLU A 347 -31.38 -7.68 13.93
CA GLU A 347 -32.28 -6.76 13.24
C GLU A 347 -33.33 -6.15 14.19
N LYS A 348 -33.69 -6.90 15.23
CA LYS A 348 -34.58 -6.40 16.27
C LYS A 348 -33.95 -5.29 17.12
N GLU A 349 -32.65 -5.41 17.40
CA GLU A 349 -31.92 -4.56 18.34
C GLU A 349 -31.11 -3.44 17.67
N PHE A 350 -30.70 -3.59 16.40
CA PHE A 350 -29.83 -2.68 15.68
C PHE A 350 -30.39 -2.27 14.33
N ASP A 351 -30.18 -1.02 13.94
CA ASP A 351 -30.48 -0.53 12.60
C ASP A 351 -29.25 -0.75 11.70
N SER A 352 -28.04 -0.55 12.25
CA SER A 352 -26.77 -0.73 11.53
C SER A 352 -26.06 -2.01 11.96
N ILE A 353 -25.83 -2.90 10.99
CA ILE A 353 -25.27 -4.24 11.19
C ILE A 353 -24.17 -4.50 10.15
N ILE A 354 -22.98 -4.84 10.60
CA ILE A 354 -21.88 -5.27 9.76
C ILE A 354 -21.53 -6.71 10.11
N LEU A 355 -21.69 -7.60 9.16
CA LEU A 355 -21.39 -9.03 9.27
C LEU A 355 -20.12 -9.35 8.49
N VAL A 356 -19.23 -10.16 9.04
CA VAL A 356 -18.02 -10.60 8.36
C VAL A 356 -17.92 -12.12 8.38
N ALA A 357 -17.62 -12.70 7.22
CA ALA A 357 -17.48 -14.14 7.03
C ALA A 357 -16.37 -14.50 6.03
N THR A 358 -15.98 -15.77 5.99
CA THR A 358 -15.02 -16.27 5.01
C THR A 358 -15.68 -16.44 3.64
N THR A 359 -14.94 -16.16 2.56
CA THR A 359 -15.36 -16.44 1.18
C THR A 359 -15.64 -17.93 1.04
N GLY A 360 -16.82 -18.30 0.62
CA GLY A 360 -17.29 -19.69 0.62
C GLY A 360 -18.40 -19.97 1.62
N PHE A 361 -18.68 -19.06 2.54
CA PHE A 361 -19.85 -19.09 3.41
C PHE A 361 -21.16 -19.23 2.61
N GLU A 362 -21.20 -18.66 1.40
CA GLU A 362 -22.34 -18.73 0.47
C GLU A 362 -22.49 -20.07 -0.27
N ILE A 363 -21.48 -20.95 -0.27
CA ILE A 363 -21.39 -22.10 -1.19
C ILE A 363 -22.08 -23.35 -0.64
N SER A 364 -22.45 -23.41 0.63
CA SER A 364 -23.27 -24.52 1.09
C SER A 364 -24.66 -24.42 0.48
N GLU A 365 -25.01 -25.30 -0.47
CA GLU A 365 -26.26 -25.30 -1.27
C GLU A 365 -27.54 -25.25 -0.41
N PHE A 366 -27.46 -25.62 0.85
CA PHE A 366 -28.57 -25.52 1.84
C PHE A 366 -28.75 -24.12 2.42
N VAL A 367 -27.67 -23.31 2.48
CA VAL A 367 -27.71 -21.91 2.98
C VAL A 367 -28.39 -21.00 1.96
N ILE A 368 -28.44 -21.40 0.68
CA ILE A 368 -28.78 -20.52 -0.44
C ILE A 368 -30.27 -20.09 -0.45
N ARG A 369 -31.21 -20.88 0.02
CA ARG A 369 -32.64 -20.49 -0.05
C ARG A 369 -33.13 -19.70 1.17
N GLU A 370 -32.88 -20.15 2.38
CA GLU A 370 -33.40 -19.52 3.58
C GLU A 370 -32.50 -18.37 4.09
N ALA A 371 -31.19 -18.52 4.05
CA ALA A 371 -30.25 -17.44 4.41
C ALA A 371 -30.23 -16.34 3.34
N SER A 372 -30.41 -16.66 2.06
CA SER A 372 -30.57 -15.70 0.98
C SER A 372 -31.73 -14.75 1.21
N GLN A 373 -32.82 -15.22 1.84
CA GLN A 373 -33.96 -14.41 2.15
C GLN A 373 -33.72 -13.50 3.37
N ALA A 374 -33.02 -13.98 4.39
CA ALA A 374 -32.62 -13.19 5.56
C ALA A 374 -31.52 -12.16 5.24
N LEU A 375 -30.62 -12.48 4.34
CA LEU A 375 -29.53 -11.60 3.90
C LEU A 375 -29.89 -10.73 2.68
N LYS A 376 -31.09 -10.83 2.15
CA LYS A 376 -31.55 -10.07 0.96
C LYS A 376 -31.41 -8.56 1.13
N ASN A 377 -31.51 -8.07 2.34
CA ASN A 377 -31.39 -6.65 2.67
C ASN A 377 -29.94 -6.22 2.97
N TYR A 378 -28.97 -7.14 2.86
CA TYR A 378 -27.57 -6.84 3.10
C TYR A 378 -26.82 -6.64 1.79
N ASN A 379 -26.13 -5.52 1.68
CA ASN A 379 -25.18 -5.31 0.59
C ASN A 379 -23.98 -6.22 0.82
N THR A 380 -23.76 -7.17 -0.11
CA THR A 380 -22.66 -8.12 -0.01
C THR A 380 -21.45 -7.63 -0.79
N TYR A 381 -20.33 -7.57 -0.10
CA TYR A 381 -19.03 -7.20 -0.68
C TYR A 381 -17.99 -8.29 -0.40
N GLU A 382 -17.01 -8.37 -1.25
CA GLU A 382 -15.84 -9.24 -1.08
C GLU A 382 -14.57 -8.42 -1.02
N ILE A 383 -13.75 -8.66 0.02
CA ILE A 383 -12.42 -8.04 0.16
C ILE A 383 -11.53 -8.55 -0.97
N THR A 384 -11.02 -7.65 -1.78
CA THR A 384 -10.06 -7.97 -2.84
C THR A 384 -8.65 -8.14 -2.28
N ARG A 385 -7.80 -8.79 -3.06
CA ARG A 385 -6.37 -8.86 -2.75
C ARG A 385 -5.74 -7.49 -2.90
N PHE A 386 -4.66 -7.23 -2.17
CA PHE A 386 -3.92 -5.98 -2.31
C PHE A 386 -3.20 -5.93 -3.66
N GLY A 387 -3.67 -5.06 -4.55
CA GLY A 387 -2.98 -4.68 -5.77
C GLY A 387 -1.74 -3.85 -5.49
N HIS A 388 -1.06 -3.38 -6.54
CA HIS A 388 0.16 -2.56 -6.42
C HIS A 388 -0.06 -1.29 -5.62
N ALA A 389 -1.20 -0.61 -5.80
CA ALA A 389 -1.51 0.63 -5.07
C ALA A 389 -1.67 0.40 -3.56
N LEU A 390 -2.40 -0.64 -3.14
CA LEU A 390 -2.55 -0.95 -1.72
C LEU A 390 -1.28 -1.53 -1.10
N ARG A 391 -0.49 -2.30 -1.88
CA ARG A 391 0.85 -2.75 -1.46
C ARG A 391 1.77 -1.58 -1.18
N LEU A 392 1.82 -0.58 -2.07
CA LEU A 392 2.60 0.62 -1.85
C LEU A 392 2.19 1.34 -0.55
N LYS A 393 0.88 1.50 -0.30
CA LYS A 393 0.39 2.12 0.95
C LYS A 393 0.86 1.35 2.20
N LEU A 394 0.80 0.01 2.16
CA LEU A 394 1.25 -0.82 3.28
C LEU A 394 2.77 -0.74 3.47
N ILE A 395 3.54 -0.82 2.38
CA ILE A 395 5.00 -0.70 2.40
C ILE A 395 5.42 0.66 2.94
N ARG A 396 4.77 1.74 2.49
CA ARG A 396 5.03 3.09 2.99
C ARG A 396 4.78 3.20 4.50
N LYS A 397 3.66 2.69 4.98
CA LYS A 397 3.36 2.64 6.42
C LYS A 397 4.40 1.85 7.20
N TRP A 398 4.84 0.72 6.67
CA TRP A 398 5.92 -0.07 7.26
C TRP A 398 7.23 0.73 7.33
N CYS A 399 7.67 1.33 6.22
CA CYS A 399 8.91 2.10 6.18
C CYS A 399 8.86 3.37 7.07
N LEU A 400 7.69 3.98 7.24
CA LEU A 400 7.49 5.11 8.16
C LEU A 400 7.64 4.72 9.64
N CYS A 401 7.51 3.45 10.00
CA CYS A 401 7.85 2.97 11.35
C CYS A 401 9.36 2.94 11.59
N GLY A 402 10.18 3.06 10.54
CA GLY A 402 11.63 3.04 10.60
C GLY A 402 12.25 4.40 10.88
N SER A 403 13.56 4.48 10.69
CA SER A 403 14.42 5.60 11.06
C SER A 403 14.78 6.53 9.90
N ALA A 404 14.02 6.53 8.80
CA ALA A 404 14.30 7.42 7.67
C ALA A 404 14.22 8.89 8.09
N ASN A 405 15.31 9.65 7.85
CA ASN A 405 15.41 11.05 8.25
C ASN A 405 15.04 12.04 7.14
N THR A 406 15.03 11.58 5.89
CA THR A 406 14.70 12.37 4.70
C THR A 406 13.68 11.65 3.83
N LEU A 407 12.92 12.41 3.02
CA LEU A 407 11.98 11.83 2.06
C LEU A 407 12.70 10.99 1.01
N GLN A 408 13.88 11.39 0.59
CA GLN A 408 14.69 10.64 -0.36
C GLN A 408 15.13 9.28 0.20
N GLU A 409 15.51 9.23 1.47
CA GLU A 409 15.84 7.98 2.15
C GLU A 409 14.61 7.08 2.30
N LEU A 410 13.45 7.66 2.64
CA LEU A 410 12.17 6.95 2.70
C LEU A 410 11.79 6.38 1.33
N ASP A 411 11.86 7.16 0.26
CA ASP A 411 11.59 6.70 -1.11
C ASP A 411 12.51 5.55 -1.51
N ARG A 412 13.79 5.60 -1.12
CA ARG A 412 14.73 4.52 -1.36
C ARG A 412 14.33 3.24 -0.64
N GLN A 413 13.98 3.34 0.65
CA GLN A 413 13.53 2.19 1.44
C GLN A 413 12.23 1.60 0.88
N ILE A 414 11.28 2.44 0.49
CA ILE A 414 10.03 2.03 -0.15
C ILE A 414 10.31 1.30 -1.47
N TYR A 415 11.14 1.88 -2.33
CA TYR A 415 11.49 1.29 -3.63
C TYR A 415 12.17 -0.08 -3.50
N GLU A 416 13.19 -0.19 -2.63
CA GLU A 416 13.89 -1.45 -2.39
C GLU A 416 12.94 -2.53 -1.83
N THR A 417 12.08 -2.15 -0.88
CA THR A 417 11.10 -3.04 -0.27
C THR A 417 10.00 -3.45 -1.26
N GLU A 418 9.48 -2.50 -2.05
CA GLU A 418 8.49 -2.76 -3.08
C GLU A 418 9.01 -3.74 -4.14
N ASN A 419 10.26 -3.59 -4.56
CA ASN A 419 10.89 -4.50 -5.51
C ASN A 419 10.95 -5.93 -4.98
N ILE A 420 11.37 -6.12 -3.73
CA ILE A 420 11.40 -7.44 -3.09
C ILE A 420 9.99 -8.03 -3.01
N VAL A 421 9.03 -7.26 -2.52
CA VAL A 421 7.64 -7.70 -2.39
C VAL A 421 7.05 -8.05 -3.76
N ASN A 422 7.24 -7.22 -4.78
CA ASN A 422 6.70 -7.45 -6.12
C ASN A 422 7.31 -8.69 -6.79
N ILE A 423 8.60 -8.96 -6.58
CA ILE A 423 9.24 -10.18 -7.11
C ILE A 423 8.67 -11.41 -6.43
N VAL A 424 8.53 -11.41 -5.10
CA VAL A 424 8.06 -12.57 -4.33
C VAL A 424 6.57 -12.82 -4.54
N VAL A 425 5.76 -11.76 -4.52
CA VAL A 425 4.31 -11.88 -4.78
C VAL A 425 4.09 -12.29 -6.24
N GLY A 426 4.93 -11.77 -7.15
CA GLY A 426 4.80 -12.05 -8.58
C GLY A 426 3.39 -11.71 -9.09
N ARG A 427 2.96 -12.40 -10.13
CA ARG A 427 1.57 -12.35 -10.62
C ARG A 427 0.71 -13.35 -9.83
N ASN A 428 0.31 -12.99 -8.61
CA ASN A 428 -0.50 -13.84 -7.73
C ASN A 428 0.13 -15.20 -7.37
N LEU A 429 1.47 -15.31 -7.40
CA LEU A 429 2.17 -16.52 -6.91
C LEU A 429 1.98 -16.69 -5.41
N VAL A 430 2.32 -15.65 -4.65
CA VAL A 430 1.99 -15.55 -3.23
C VAL A 430 0.72 -14.72 -3.10
N PRO A 431 -0.22 -15.14 -2.28
CA PRO A 431 -1.41 -14.32 -2.02
C PRO A 431 -1.00 -12.94 -1.50
N SER A 432 -1.50 -11.87 -2.15
CA SER A 432 -1.20 -10.50 -1.72
C SER A 432 -2.16 -9.99 -0.64
N GLN A 433 -2.58 -10.86 0.28
CA GLN A 433 -3.30 -10.44 1.48
C GLN A 433 -2.34 -9.79 2.48
N PRO A 434 -2.83 -8.83 3.30
CA PRO A 434 -2.01 -8.08 4.25
C PRO A 434 -1.11 -8.93 5.14
N PHE A 435 -1.60 -10.06 5.61
CA PHE A 435 -0.83 -10.96 6.47
C PHE A 435 0.45 -11.50 5.82
N TYR A 436 0.36 -11.96 4.56
CA TYR A 436 1.52 -12.48 3.84
C TYR A 436 2.49 -11.36 3.47
N LEU A 437 1.96 -10.18 3.11
CA LEU A 437 2.77 -9.00 2.84
C LEU A 437 3.57 -8.58 4.09
N LEU A 438 2.94 -8.55 5.27
CA LEU A 438 3.61 -8.21 6.52
C LEU A 438 4.71 -9.22 6.89
N ILE A 439 4.50 -10.52 6.65
CA ILE A 439 5.56 -11.53 6.81
C ILE A 439 6.74 -11.23 5.90
N LEU A 440 6.49 -10.88 4.64
CA LEU A 440 7.55 -10.53 3.68
C LEU A 440 8.29 -9.26 4.11
N LEU A 441 7.57 -8.23 4.56
CA LEU A 441 8.16 -6.99 5.05
C LEU A 441 9.05 -7.23 6.26
N GLN A 442 8.58 -7.99 7.24
CA GLN A 442 9.37 -8.36 8.42
C GLN A 442 10.61 -9.17 8.04
N SER A 443 10.47 -10.15 7.16
CA SER A 443 11.61 -10.97 6.69
C SER A 443 12.62 -10.13 5.92
N SER A 444 12.18 -9.22 5.07
CA SER A 444 13.04 -8.29 4.35
C SER A 444 13.84 -7.39 5.30
N ALA A 445 13.19 -6.81 6.30
CA ALA A 445 13.82 -5.94 7.28
C ALA A 445 14.86 -6.68 8.13
N GLN A 446 14.59 -7.91 8.54
CA GLN A 446 15.55 -8.75 9.27
C GLN A 446 16.78 -9.12 8.42
N ASN A 447 16.57 -9.40 7.13
CA ASN A 447 17.65 -9.73 6.20
C ASN A 447 18.56 -8.52 5.90
N GLN A 448 18.03 -7.31 5.89
CA GLN A 448 18.84 -6.09 5.74
C GLN A 448 19.79 -5.86 6.92
N GLN A 449 19.38 -6.18 8.15
CA GLN A 449 20.21 -6.07 9.35
C GLN A 449 21.32 -7.14 9.41
N ALA A 450 21.09 -8.32 8.84
CA ALA A 450 21.97 -9.48 8.99
C ALA A 450 23.08 -9.60 7.91
N GLU A 451 23.33 -8.58 7.07
CA GLU A 451 24.24 -8.66 5.90
C GLU A 451 23.89 -9.80 4.90
N LEU A 452 22.74 -10.46 5.07
CA LEU A 452 22.25 -11.54 4.20
C LEU A 452 21.69 -11.00 2.88
N LYS A 453 22.36 -9.98 2.30
CA LYS A 453 22.03 -9.40 0.98
C LYS A 453 22.19 -10.40 -0.19
N ASN A 454 22.54 -11.65 0.11
CA ASN A 454 22.84 -12.71 -0.85
C ASN A 454 21.81 -13.84 -0.87
N SER A 455 20.68 -13.70 -0.20
CA SER A 455 19.69 -14.77 -0.18
C SER A 455 18.88 -14.79 -1.48
N SER A 456 18.88 -15.94 -2.15
CA SER A 456 18.00 -16.16 -3.30
C SER A 456 16.53 -15.97 -2.90
N PHE A 457 15.69 -15.49 -3.81
CA PHE A 457 14.25 -15.34 -3.56
C PHE A 457 13.58 -16.64 -3.08
N ALA A 458 14.19 -17.80 -3.37
CA ALA A 458 13.80 -19.10 -2.82
C ALA A 458 13.65 -19.09 -1.30
N GLN A 459 14.50 -18.37 -0.57
CA GLN A 459 14.46 -18.32 0.89
C GLN A 459 13.18 -17.66 1.43
N TYR A 460 12.63 -16.66 0.74
CA TYR A 460 11.36 -16.05 1.13
C TYR A 460 10.20 -17.05 1.03
N TYR A 461 10.17 -17.83 -0.06
CA TYR A 461 9.15 -18.88 -0.23
C TYR A 461 9.32 -20.01 0.79
N GLU A 462 10.56 -20.43 1.03
CA GLU A 462 10.87 -21.43 2.04
C GLU A 462 10.49 -20.95 3.45
N TYR A 463 10.74 -19.68 3.76
CA TYR A 463 10.35 -19.08 5.05
C TYR A 463 8.82 -19.08 5.25
N LEU A 464 8.06 -18.74 4.22
CA LEU A 464 6.58 -18.79 4.28
C LEU A 464 6.07 -20.21 4.56
N MET A 465 6.70 -21.23 3.98
CA MET A 465 6.29 -22.64 4.16
C MET A 465 6.75 -23.20 5.51
N THR A 466 8.01 -22.97 5.88
CA THR A 466 8.57 -23.51 7.13
C THR A 466 7.89 -22.90 8.36
N GLY A 467 7.46 -21.64 8.29
CA GLY A 467 6.63 -21.03 9.34
C GLY A 467 5.32 -21.77 9.58
N ASN A 468 4.66 -22.23 8.52
CA ASN A 468 3.42 -23.01 8.63
C ASN A 468 3.69 -24.43 9.14
N LEU A 469 4.77 -25.08 8.68
CA LEU A 469 5.18 -26.40 9.14
C LEU A 469 5.50 -26.43 10.62
N THR A 470 6.25 -25.41 11.10
CA THR A 470 6.57 -25.27 12.53
C THR A 470 5.29 -25.13 13.38
N LYS A 471 4.34 -24.33 12.93
CA LYS A 471 3.03 -24.16 13.61
C LYS A 471 2.22 -25.47 13.63
N SER A 472 2.40 -26.32 12.64
CA SER A 472 1.76 -27.66 12.57
C SER A 472 2.54 -28.76 13.31
N GLY A 473 3.57 -28.39 14.09
CA GLY A 473 4.34 -29.32 14.94
C GLY A 473 5.40 -30.14 14.20
N VAL A 474 5.71 -29.83 12.94
CA VAL A 474 6.75 -30.54 12.19
C VAL A 474 8.13 -30.08 12.63
N LYS A 475 9.00 -31.04 12.99
CA LYS A 475 10.38 -30.76 13.37
C LYS A 475 11.25 -30.53 12.13
N ARG A 476 12.32 -29.75 12.27
CA ARG A 476 13.23 -29.39 11.17
C ARG A 476 13.88 -30.61 10.51
N ASP A 477 14.19 -31.66 11.26
CA ASP A 477 14.75 -32.91 10.77
C ASP A 477 13.80 -33.68 9.83
N GLN A 478 12.50 -33.39 9.85
CA GLN A 478 11.49 -34.03 9.00
C GLN A 478 11.24 -33.23 7.71
N TYR A 479 11.82 -32.05 7.56
CA TYR A 479 11.52 -31.18 6.39
C TYR A 479 11.98 -31.78 5.07
N ASP A 480 13.16 -32.39 5.01
CA ASP A 480 13.69 -32.97 3.77
C ASP A 480 12.81 -34.12 3.23
N GLU A 481 12.35 -34.96 4.12
CA GLU A 481 11.42 -36.06 3.80
C GLU A 481 10.12 -35.49 3.23
N LEU A 482 9.52 -34.53 3.96
CA LEU A 482 8.26 -33.92 3.57
C LEU A 482 8.39 -33.16 2.24
N PHE A 483 9.45 -32.41 2.08
CA PHE A 483 9.73 -31.67 0.85
C PHE A 483 9.93 -32.59 -0.33
N ASN A 484 10.59 -33.73 -0.15
CA ASN A 484 10.75 -34.72 -1.19
C ASN A 484 9.40 -35.33 -1.60
N TYR A 485 8.55 -35.65 -0.65
CA TYR A 485 7.20 -36.17 -0.91
C TYR A 485 6.36 -35.16 -1.72
N VAL A 486 6.31 -33.92 -1.26
CA VAL A 486 5.53 -32.85 -1.91
C VAL A 486 6.09 -32.46 -3.28
N SER A 487 7.43 -32.55 -3.47
CA SER A 487 8.04 -32.33 -4.80
C SER A 487 7.60 -33.38 -5.83
N ASN A 488 7.55 -34.65 -5.42
CA ASN A 488 7.06 -35.74 -6.30
C ASN A 488 5.55 -35.57 -6.56
N LEU A 489 4.78 -35.12 -5.57
CA LEU A 489 3.37 -34.81 -5.74
C LEU A 489 3.16 -33.65 -6.74
N ALA A 490 3.95 -32.58 -6.65
CA ALA A 490 3.89 -31.47 -7.61
C ALA A 490 4.21 -31.93 -9.05
N TRP A 491 5.16 -32.84 -9.19
CA TRP A 491 5.48 -33.42 -10.46
C TRP A 491 4.31 -34.23 -11.04
N LEU A 492 3.62 -35.02 -10.22
CA LEU A 492 2.39 -35.73 -10.64
C LEU A 492 1.33 -34.76 -11.16
N PHE A 493 1.03 -33.73 -10.41
CA PHE A 493 0.05 -32.70 -10.80
C PHE A 493 0.40 -32.09 -12.16
N ARG A 494 1.68 -31.75 -12.37
CA ARG A 494 2.15 -31.14 -13.62
C ARG A 494 2.07 -32.06 -14.81
N THR A 495 2.48 -33.33 -14.65
CA THR A 495 2.51 -34.31 -15.76
C THR A 495 1.14 -34.84 -16.13
N SER A 496 0.21 -34.90 -15.20
CA SER A 496 -1.17 -35.29 -15.43
C SER A 496 -2.11 -34.13 -15.73
N ASP A 497 -1.57 -32.90 -15.82
CA ASP A 497 -2.31 -31.66 -16.04
C ASP A 497 -3.49 -31.46 -15.06
N MET A 498 -3.25 -31.82 -13.79
CA MET A 498 -4.27 -31.78 -12.74
C MET A 498 -4.18 -30.47 -11.94
N THR A 499 -5.32 -29.87 -11.69
CA THR A 499 -5.47 -28.79 -10.72
C THR A 499 -5.93 -29.29 -9.36
N GLU A 500 -6.65 -30.39 -9.33
CA GLU A 500 -7.17 -31.10 -8.14
C GLU A 500 -6.99 -32.61 -8.32
N ALA A 501 -6.72 -33.33 -7.25
CA ALA A 501 -6.57 -34.79 -7.22
C ALA A 501 -7.58 -35.41 -6.26
N SER A 502 -8.21 -36.50 -6.67
CA SER A 502 -9.08 -37.31 -5.82
C SER A 502 -8.25 -38.13 -4.82
N LEU A 503 -8.91 -38.64 -3.77
CA LEU A 503 -8.26 -39.52 -2.80
C LEU A 503 -7.74 -40.79 -3.47
N SER A 504 -8.41 -41.28 -4.53
CA SER A 504 -7.99 -42.49 -5.32
C SER A 504 -6.66 -42.23 -6.05
N GLU A 505 -6.52 -41.06 -6.70
CA GLU A 505 -5.28 -40.70 -7.41
C GLU A 505 -4.13 -40.50 -6.43
N LEU A 506 -4.39 -39.84 -5.27
CA LEU A 506 -3.41 -39.69 -4.21
C LEU A 506 -3.01 -41.05 -3.59
N THR A 507 -3.93 -41.99 -3.50
CA THR A 507 -3.62 -43.36 -3.04
C THR A 507 -2.70 -44.07 -4.03
N GLY A 508 -2.99 -43.95 -5.33
CA GLY A 508 -2.12 -44.47 -6.40
C GLY A 508 -0.72 -43.90 -6.36
N PHE A 509 -0.62 -42.57 -6.22
CA PHE A 509 0.65 -41.87 -6.04
C PHE A 509 1.41 -42.34 -4.80
N ASN A 510 0.74 -42.39 -3.66
CA ASN A 510 1.37 -42.76 -2.38
C ASN A 510 1.90 -44.22 -2.38
N ASN A 511 1.15 -45.11 -3.02
CA ASN A 511 1.57 -46.51 -3.17
C ASN A 511 2.83 -46.63 -4.05
N ASN A 512 2.90 -45.87 -5.14
CA ASN A 512 4.09 -45.81 -6.00
C ASN A 512 5.27 -45.17 -5.30
N TYR A 513 5.06 -44.04 -4.62
CA TYR A 513 6.08 -43.35 -3.82
C TYR A 513 6.65 -44.27 -2.71
N SER A 514 5.75 -44.95 -2.00
CA SER A 514 6.11 -45.86 -0.90
C SER A 514 6.90 -47.10 -1.36
N LYS A 515 6.70 -47.53 -2.58
CA LYS A 515 7.49 -48.63 -3.19
C LYS A 515 8.89 -48.17 -3.62
N LEU A 516 9.01 -46.91 -4.09
CA LEU A 516 10.24 -46.44 -4.71
C LEU A 516 11.20 -45.78 -3.71
N ILE A 517 10.67 -45.14 -2.68
CA ILE A 517 11.46 -44.30 -1.78
C ILE A 517 11.39 -44.77 -0.34
N PHE A 518 10.23 -44.64 0.34
CA PHE A 518 9.97 -45.18 1.67
C PHE A 518 8.48 -45.18 1.97
N ARG A 519 8.06 -46.01 2.93
CA ARG A 519 6.64 -46.19 3.29
C ARG A 519 6.11 -44.92 3.96
N VAL A 520 4.97 -44.43 3.45
CA VAL A 520 4.23 -43.27 3.95
C VAL A 520 2.79 -43.64 4.22
N ASP A 521 2.28 -43.35 5.41
CA ASP A 521 0.86 -43.47 5.71
C ASP A 521 0.10 -42.27 5.14
N LEU A 522 -0.80 -42.50 4.18
CA LEU A 522 -1.41 -41.49 3.38
C LEU A 522 -2.26 -40.50 4.20
N GLN A 523 -3.22 -41.01 4.99
CA GLN A 523 -4.17 -40.11 5.67
C GLN A 523 -3.47 -39.17 6.69
N PRO A 524 -2.61 -39.61 7.59
CA PRO A 524 -1.85 -38.70 8.47
C PRO A 524 -0.99 -37.70 7.68
N ARG A 525 -0.44 -38.14 6.53
CA ARG A 525 0.34 -37.26 5.66
C ARG A 525 -0.52 -36.15 5.03
N LEU A 526 -1.69 -36.51 4.51
CA LEU A 526 -2.62 -35.53 3.94
C LEU A 526 -3.14 -34.55 4.99
N ASP A 527 -3.49 -35.03 6.18
CA ASP A 527 -3.95 -34.20 7.29
C ASP A 527 -2.86 -33.20 7.72
N LEU A 528 -1.61 -33.65 7.76
CA LEU A 528 -0.46 -32.79 8.03
C LEU A 528 -0.28 -31.71 6.94
N LEU A 529 -0.31 -32.12 5.67
CA LEU A 529 -0.12 -31.18 4.56
C LEU A 529 -1.24 -30.13 4.47
N VAL A 530 -2.47 -30.50 4.83
CA VAL A 530 -3.61 -29.60 4.92
C VAL A 530 -3.45 -28.65 6.12
N SER A 531 -3.07 -29.17 7.29
CA SER A 531 -2.84 -28.34 8.48
C SER A 531 -1.70 -27.34 8.30
N ALA A 532 -0.64 -27.75 7.58
CA ALA A 532 0.48 -26.90 7.20
C ALA A 532 0.20 -25.97 6.02
N LYS A 533 -1.01 -25.99 5.46
CA LYS A 533 -1.43 -25.18 4.30
C LYS A 533 -0.54 -25.37 3.05
N LEU A 534 0.03 -26.53 2.89
CA LEU A 534 0.67 -26.93 1.65
C LEU A 534 -0.37 -27.47 0.66
N LEU A 535 -1.38 -28.17 1.18
CA LEU A 535 -2.57 -28.60 0.43
C LEU A 535 -3.82 -27.95 1.02
N LYS A 536 -4.88 -27.89 0.25
CA LYS A 536 -6.25 -27.60 0.66
C LYS A 536 -7.14 -28.76 0.25
N LYS A 537 -8.14 -29.07 1.10
CA LYS A 537 -9.15 -30.10 0.84
C LYS A 537 -10.48 -29.44 0.55
N ARG A 538 -11.15 -29.88 -0.51
CA ARG A 538 -12.48 -29.41 -0.90
C ARG A 538 -13.34 -30.63 -1.25
N GLY A 539 -14.21 -31.03 -0.32
CA GLY A 539 -14.95 -32.30 -0.46
C GLY A 539 -13.97 -33.49 -0.47
N GLU A 540 -14.00 -34.30 -1.53
CA GLU A 540 -13.11 -35.45 -1.74
C GLU A 540 -11.83 -35.10 -2.50
N PHE A 541 -11.66 -33.84 -2.93
CA PHE A 541 -10.52 -33.41 -3.75
C PHE A 541 -9.49 -32.66 -2.94
N TYR A 542 -8.24 -32.79 -3.35
CA TYR A 542 -7.07 -32.10 -2.80
C TYR A 542 -6.36 -31.34 -3.88
N SER A 543 -5.94 -30.10 -3.58
CA SER A 543 -5.13 -29.28 -4.47
C SER A 543 -4.03 -28.58 -3.67
N PHE A 544 -3.01 -28.06 -4.36
CA PHE A 544 -2.05 -27.19 -3.70
C PHE A 544 -2.75 -25.95 -3.14
N ALA A 545 -2.40 -25.56 -1.91
CA ALA A 545 -3.07 -24.47 -1.23
C ALA A 545 -2.87 -23.13 -1.95
N TYR A 546 -1.67 -22.92 -2.50
CA TYR A 546 -1.28 -21.72 -3.21
C TYR A 546 -0.38 -22.03 -4.41
N PRO A 547 -0.39 -21.18 -5.46
CA PRO A 547 0.47 -21.38 -6.64
C PRO A 547 1.97 -21.43 -6.30
N TYR A 548 2.46 -20.56 -5.40
CA TYR A 548 3.87 -20.58 -5.03
C TYR A 548 4.32 -21.88 -4.38
N VAL A 549 3.44 -22.53 -3.61
CA VAL A 549 3.74 -23.84 -3.01
C VAL A 549 3.95 -24.87 -4.11
N PHE A 550 3.02 -24.92 -5.08
CA PHE A 550 3.12 -25.81 -6.24
C PHE A 550 4.42 -25.59 -7.02
N PHE A 551 4.68 -24.35 -7.45
CA PHE A 551 5.86 -24.04 -8.27
C PHE A 551 7.18 -24.21 -7.52
N PHE A 552 7.21 -23.90 -6.22
CA PHE A 552 8.39 -24.15 -5.40
C PHE A 552 8.78 -25.63 -5.39
N PHE A 553 7.81 -26.51 -5.12
CA PHE A 553 8.08 -27.95 -5.10
C PHE A 553 8.30 -28.55 -6.48
N LEU A 554 7.64 -28.02 -7.50
CA LEU A 554 7.90 -28.38 -8.89
C LEU A 554 9.33 -28.00 -9.31
N GLY A 555 9.77 -26.77 -9.02
CA GLY A 555 11.13 -26.31 -9.27
C GLY A 555 12.18 -27.17 -8.54
N ARG A 556 11.91 -27.53 -7.28
CA ARG A 556 12.75 -28.43 -6.48
C ARG A 556 12.84 -29.84 -7.10
N TYR A 557 11.71 -30.37 -7.61
CA TYR A 557 11.71 -31.66 -8.32
C TYR A 557 12.58 -31.60 -9.58
N LEU A 558 12.39 -30.56 -10.41
CA LEU A 558 13.17 -30.37 -11.63
C LEU A 558 14.65 -30.25 -11.34
N ALA A 559 15.03 -29.41 -10.36
CA ALA A 559 16.42 -29.21 -9.95
C ALA A 559 17.09 -30.53 -9.55
N LYS A 560 16.39 -31.34 -8.73
CA LYS A 560 16.89 -32.62 -8.25
C LYS A 560 17.03 -33.67 -9.34
N ASN A 561 16.23 -33.58 -10.43
CA ASN A 561 16.21 -34.52 -11.53
C ASN A 561 16.79 -33.99 -12.85
N LEU A 562 17.42 -32.81 -12.83
CA LEU A 562 17.95 -32.13 -14.04
C LEU A 562 18.99 -32.93 -14.80
N TYR A 563 19.66 -33.87 -14.14
CA TYR A 563 20.60 -34.79 -14.79
C TYR A 563 19.96 -35.78 -15.78
N LYS A 564 18.61 -35.96 -15.73
CA LYS A 564 17.87 -36.85 -16.59
C LYS A 564 17.60 -36.23 -17.97
N PRO A 565 17.86 -36.95 -19.10
CA PRO A 565 17.66 -36.35 -20.43
C PRO A 565 16.20 -35.97 -20.74
N ASP A 566 15.22 -36.72 -20.23
CA ASP A 566 13.81 -36.42 -20.37
C ASP A 566 13.40 -35.13 -19.70
N ILE A 567 13.92 -34.86 -18.49
CA ILE A 567 13.69 -33.60 -17.77
C ILE A 567 14.35 -32.43 -18.50
N LYS A 568 15.56 -32.63 -19.04
CA LYS A 568 16.21 -31.58 -19.85
C LYS A 568 15.37 -31.21 -21.08
N THR A 569 14.84 -32.21 -21.79
CA THR A 569 13.96 -31.97 -22.94
C THR A 569 12.71 -31.18 -22.54
N ILE A 570 12.08 -31.53 -21.43
CA ILE A 570 10.92 -30.81 -20.92
C ILE A 570 11.29 -29.35 -20.56
N VAL A 571 12.40 -29.11 -19.88
CA VAL A 571 12.88 -27.76 -19.53
C VAL A 571 13.17 -26.95 -20.80
N THR A 572 13.82 -27.51 -21.81
CA THR A 572 14.07 -26.82 -23.11
C THR A 572 12.76 -26.41 -23.78
N ASN A 573 11.78 -27.33 -23.83
CA ASN A 573 10.47 -27.03 -24.40
C ASN A 573 9.75 -25.93 -23.61
N TRP A 574 9.81 -25.93 -22.27
CA TRP A 574 9.20 -24.87 -21.47
C TRP A 574 9.92 -23.54 -21.63
N CYS A 575 11.23 -23.53 -21.82
CA CYS A 575 11.98 -22.31 -22.13
C CYS A 575 11.53 -21.70 -23.48
N SER A 576 11.18 -22.50 -24.48
CA SER A 576 10.69 -21.98 -25.76
C SER A 576 9.25 -21.44 -25.69
N GLU A 577 8.51 -21.74 -24.61
CA GLU A 577 7.12 -21.32 -24.38
C GLU A 577 6.96 -20.52 -23.08
N LEU A 578 7.87 -19.59 -22.80
CA LEU A 578 7.82 -18.74 -21.57
C LEU A 578 6.65 -17.76 -21.56
N THR A 579 5.94 -17.59 -22.65
CA THR A 579 4.67 -16.85 -22.68
C THR A 579 3.58 -17.57 -21.89
N ARG A 580 3.65 -18.90 -21.79
CA ARG A 580 2.76 -19.68 -20.92
C ARG A 580 3.17 -19.50 -19.46
N ARG A 581 2.27 -18.96 -18.66
CA ARG A 581 2.49 -18.62 -17.25
C ARG A 581 3.07 -19.79 -16.43
N ASN A 582 2.50 -20.97 -16.58
CA ASN A 582 2.95 -22.15 -15.84
C ASN A 582 4.39 -22.56 -16.18
N ASN A 583 4.80 -22.41 -17.45
CA ASN A 583 6.17 -22.68 -17.87
C ASN A 583 7.13 -21.63 -17.32
N ALA A 584 6.79 -20.35 -17.45
CA ALA A 584 7.58 -19.24 -16.92
C ALA A 584 7.84 -19.41 -15.41
N HIS A 585 6.79 -19.71 -14.63
CA HIS A 585 6.93 -19.94 -13.20
C HIS A 585 7.75 -21.20 -12.88
N ALA A 586 7.55 -22.29 -13.59
CA ALA A 586 8.32 -23.52 -13.38
C ALA A 586 9.83 -23.29 -13.64
N ILE A 587 10.17 -22.59 -14.71
CA ILE A 587 11.56 -22.24 -15.03
C ILE A 587 12.14 -21.27 -13.99
N LEU A 588 11.39 -20.23 -13.60
CA LEU A 588 11.82 -19.29 -12.59
C LEU A 588 12.11 -20.00 -11.25
N PHE A 589 11.21 -20.86 -10.79
CA PHE A 589 11.42 -21.61 -9.54
C PHE A 589 12.51 -22.68 -9.69
N LEU A 590 12.72 -23.27 -10.85
CA LEU A 590 13.88 -24.11 -11.12
C LEU A 590 15.19 -23.33 -10.88
N THR A 591 15.29 -22.12 -11.42
CA THR A 591 16.48 -21.27 -11.23
C THR A 591 16.64 -20.81 -9.77
N TYR A 592 15.62 -20.81 -8.94
CA TYR A 592 15.76 -20.54 -7.51
C TYR A 592 16.39 -21.71 -6.73
N HIS A 593 16.22 -22.94 -7.21
CA HIS A 593 16.75 -24.14 -6.56
C HIS A 593 18.12 -24.59 -7.06
N VAL A 594 18.49 -24.21 -8.27
CA VAL A 594 19.77 -24.60 -8.88
C VAL A 594 20.36 -23.48 -9.73
N ASN A 595 21.63 -23.17 -9.48
CA ASN A 595 22.45 -22.32 -10.34
C ASN A 595 23.14 -23.19 -11.38
N ASP A 596 22.41 -23.67 -12.37
CA ASP A 596 22.95 -24.53 -13.42
C ASP A 596 23.18 -23.71 -14.69
N PRO A 597 24.42 -23.59 -15.17
CA PRO A 597 24.74 -22.81 -16.38
C PRO A 597 23.92 -23.25 -17.59
N TRP A 598 23.65 -24.55 -17.73
CA TRP A 598 22.84 -25.06 -18.84
C TRP A 598 21.41 -24.47 -18.85
N VAL A 599 20.77 -24.36 -17.68
CA VAL A 599 19.42 -23.75 -17.58
C VAL A 599 19.47 -22.27 -17.97
N ILE A 600 20.50 -21.56 -17.50
CA ILE A 600 20.70 -20.14 -17.82
C ILE A 600 20.90 -19.97 -19.32
N ASP A 601 21.72 -20.83 -19.94
CA ASP A 601 21.99 -20.81 -21.38
C ASP A 601 20.72 -21.10 -22.21
N GLN A 602 19.82 -21.98 -21.74
CA GLN A 602 18.54 -22.22 -22.42
C GLN A 602 17.68 -20.94 -22.44
N VAL A 603 17.57 -20.25 -21.32
CA VAL A 603 16.80 -19.00 -21.24
C VAL A 603 17.47 -17.89 -22.08
N ALA A 604 18.78 -17.75 -21.99
CA ALA A 604 19.54 -16.77 -22.76
C ALA A 604 19.42 -17.01 -24.28
N ALA A 605 19.47 -18.29 -24.72
CA ALA A 605 19.31 -18.64 -26.11
C ALA A 605 17.94 -18.26 -26.69
N VAL A 606 16.86 -18.38 -25.90
CA VAL A 606 15.55 -17.91 -26.33
C VAL A 606 15.56 -16.40 -26.57
N LEU A 607 16.15 -15.63 -25.66
CA LEU A 607 16.23 -14.16 -25.78
C LEU A 607 17.11 -13.75 -26.98
N SER A 608 18.24 -14.42 -27.20
CA SER A 608 19.15 -14.15 -28.31
C SER A 608 18.51 -14.45 -29.67
N ASN A 609 17.55 -15.37 -29.72
CA ASN A 609 16.85 -15.72 -30.94
C ASN A 609 15.72 -14.74 -31.29
N CYS A 610 15.23 -13.95 -30.32
CA CYS A 610 14.19 -12.96 -30.60
C CYS A 610 14.74 -11.82 -31.48
N PHE A 611 14.08 -11.54 -32.60
CA PHE A 611 14.46 -10.51 -33.57
C PHE A 611 15.91 -10.63 -34.05
N ASN A 612 16.46 -11.83 -34.10
CA ASN A 612 17.88 -12.10 -34.38
C ASN A 612 18.34 -11.76 -35.81
N ALA A 613 17.40 -11.54 -36.73
CA ALA A 613 17.69 -11.09 -38.10
C ALA A 613 18.27 -9.67 -38.15
N LEU A 614 18.08 -8.88 -37.09
CA LEU A 614 18.46 -7.49 -37.00
C LEU A 614 19.54 -7.27 -35.95
N GLN A 615 20.44 -6.30 -36.22
CA GLN A 615 21.39 -5.83 -35.21
C GLN A 615 20.70 -4.88 -34.23
N PRO A 616 21.17 -4.82 -32.98
CA PRO A 616 20.67 -3.83 -32.03
C PRO A 616 20.85 -2.41 -32.55
N ILE A 617 19.81 -1.58 -32.47
CA ILE A 617 19.89 -0.17 -32.85
C ILE A 617 20.82 0.59 -31.91
N GLN A 618 21.57 1.53 -32.41
CA GLN A 618 22.58 2.28 -31.62
C GLN A 618 22.15 3.68 -31.22
N PHE A 619 21.07 4.19 -31.82
CA PHE A 619 20.62 5.60 -31.71
C PHE A 619 21.69 6.61 -32.13
N ASN A 620 22.50 6.26 -33.12
CA ASN A 620 23.51 7.11 -33.75
C ASN A 620 23.02 7.56 -35.15
N GLY A 621 23.75 7.22 -36.20
CA GLY A 621 23.37 7.52 -37.59
C GLY A 621 22.17 6.70 -38.09
N ASP A 622 21.87 5.59 -37.48
CA ASP A 622 20.73 4.71 -37.75
C ASP A 622 19.33 5.33 -37.52
N ILE A 623 19.27 6.45 -36.78
CA ILE A 623 18.03 7.24 -36.55
C ILE A 623 18.05 8.61 -37.23
N SER A 624 18.94 8.84 -38.18
CA SER A 624 19.06 10.15 -38.89
C SER A 624 17.76 10.57 -39.54
N PHE A 625 17.03 9.63 -40.15
CA PHE A 625 15.72 9.89 -40.77
C PHE A 625 14.68 10.42 -39.79
N ILE A 626 14.70 10.00 -38.54
CA ILE A 626 13.80 10.52 -37.48
C ILE A 626 14.21 11.93 -37.09
N ASN A 627 15.51 12.20 -36.94
CA ASN A 627 15.99 13.52 -36.62
C ASN A 627 15.69 14.54 -37.78
N GLU A 628 15.72 14.12 -39.06
CA GLU A 628 15.33 14.93 -40.20
C GLU A 628 13.82 15.25 -40.21
N LEU A 629 13.00 14.31 -39.77
CA LEU A 629 11.55 14.56 -39.60
C LEU A 629 11.23 15.65 -38.57
N VAL A 630 12.21 15.99 -37.73
CA VAL A 630 12.01 16.77 -36.48
C VAL A 630 12.78 18.10 -36.48
N GLU A 631 13.54 18.44 -37.49
CA GLU A 631 14.41 19.65 -37.55
C GLU A 631 13.77 20.95 -37.07
N ASN A 632 12.43 20.97 -36.80
CA ASN A 632 11.70 22.15 -36.36
C ASN A 632 10.92 21.95 -35.02
N THR A 633 11.10 20.87 -34.29
CA THR A 633 10.33 20.63 -33.05
C THR A 633 11.23 20.55 -31.81
N THR A 634 11.21 21.61 -31.01
CA THR A 634 11.85 21.70 -29.69
C THR A 634 10.93 21.18 -28.55
N GLU A 635 9.83 20.51 -28.88
CA GLU A 635 8.87 20.07 -27.88
C GLU A 635 9.29 18.74 -27.23
N GLN A 636 9.27 18.70 -25.90
CA GLN A 636 9.53 17.52 -25.09
C GLN A 636 8.54 16.39 -25.37
N PHE A 637 8.97 15.11 -25.30
CA PHE A 637 8.08 13.94 -25.46
C PHE A 637 7.04 13.84 -24.34
N MET A 638 7.37 14.34 -23.15
CA MET A 638 6.47 14.40 -22.01
C MET A 638 6.40 15.82 -21.48
N LYS A 639 5.18 16.33 -21.29
CA LYS A 639 4.98 17.55 -20.49
C LYS A 639 5.01 17.15 -19.02
N ILE A 640 5.72 17.92 -18.23
CA ILE A 640 5.68 17.82 -16.77
C ILE A 640 4.49 18.66 -16.33
N GLU A 641 3.38 17.99 -15.99
CA GLU A 641 2.29 18.61 -15.25
C GLU A 641 2.60 18.61 -13.77
N GLU A 642 2.19 19.68 -13.07
CA GLU A 642 2.36 19.78 -11.62
C GLU A 642 1.47 18.73 -10.92
N CYS A 643 2.06 17.65 -10.41
CA CYS A 643 1.37 16.66 -9.64
C CYS A 643 2.17 16.34 -8.38
N ASP A 644 1.48 15.97 -7.31
CA ASP A 644 2.10 15.44 -6.10
C ASP A 644 2.80 14.12 -6.42
N ILE A 645 4.04 13.95 -5.95
CA ILE A 645 4.84 12.74 -6.22
C ILE A 645 4.14 11.50 -5.66
N ASP A 646 3.53 11.60 -4.50
CA ASP A 646 2.81 10.52 -3.85
C ASP A 646 1.55 10.11 -4.63
N ASP A 647 0.84 11.10 -5.17
CA ASP A 647 -0.31 10.87 -6.03
C ASP A 647 0.12 10.19 -7.34
N ASN A 648 1.21 10.66 -7.96
CA ASN A 648 1.78 10.05 -9.17
C ASN A 648 2.22 8.61 -8.92
N GLN A 649 2.93 8.35 -7.84
CA GLN A 649 3.31 6.99 -7.45
C GLN A 649 2.09 6.08 -7.31
N THR A 650 1.02 6.59 -6.70
CA THR A 650 -0.22 5.86 -6.52
C THR A 650 -0.93 5.59 -7.85
N GLU A 651 -1.04 6.59 -8.73
CA GLU A 651 -1.69 6.43 -10.04
C GLU A 651 -0.94 5.45 -10.96
N ILE A 652 0.39 5.46 -10.96
CA ILE A 652 1.19 4.48 -11.72
C ILE A 652 0.87 3.05 -11.24
N ARG A 653 0.70 2.83 -9.92
CA ARG A 653 0.36 1.51 -9.36
C ARG A 653 -1.09 1.12 -9.68
N LYS A 654 -2.03 2.05 -9.67
CA LYS A 654 -3.40 1.80 -10.12
C LYS A 654 -3.47 1.42 -11.61
N LEU A 655 -2.63 2.02 -12.44
CA LEU A 655 -2.52 1.63 -13.86
C LEU A 655 -2.00 0.19 -13.99
N ARG A 656 -1.01 -0.21 -13.20
CA ARG A 656 -0.53 -1.60 -13.16
C ARG A 656 -1.61 -2.56 -12.67
N ASP A 657 -2.38 -2.20 -11.66
CA ASP A 657 -3.50 -2.99 -11.17
C ASP A 657 -4.54 -3.24 -12.26
N ARG A 658 -4.87 -2.21 -13.05
CA ARG A 658 -5.78 -2.34 -14.21
C ARG A 658 -5.20 -3.26 -15.31
N GLN A 659 -3.90 -3.17 -15.56
CA GLN A 659 -3.22 -4.04 -16.52
C GLN A 659 -3.24 -5.51 -16.06
N ASP A 660 -2.98 -5.78 -14.79
CA ASP A 660 -3.03 -7.14 -14.24
C ASP A 660 -4.42 -7.76 -14.38
N VAL A 661 -5.49 -6.98 -14.13
CA VAL A 661 -6.88 -7.44 -14.32
C VAL A 661 -7.17 -7.75 -15.80
N LEU A 662 -6.77 -6.87 -16.72
CA LEU A 662 -6.97 -7.10 -18.17
C LEU A 662 -6.19 -8.32 -18.67
N GLU A 663 -5.01 -8.58 -18.14
CA GLU A 663 -4.22 -9.75 -18.48
C GLU A 663 -4.84 -11.04 -17.90
N GLU A 664 -5.42 -11.01 -16.69
CA GLU A 664 -6.15 -12.16 -16.12
C GLU A 664 -7.43 -12.48 -16.91
N ASP A 665 -8.17 -11.48 -17.34
CA ASP A 665 -9.38 -11.65 -18.17
C ASP A 665 -9.02 -12.20 -19.55
N ASN A 666 -7.90 -11.78 -20.14
CA ASN A 666 -7.42 -12.29 -21.43
C ASN A 666 -6.84 -13.70 -21.35
N GLU A 667 -6.27 -14.12 -20.22
CA GLU A 667 -5.83 -15.50 -19.98
C GLU A 667 -7.04 -16.46 -19.89
N ALA A 668 -8.23 -15.97 -19.55
CA ALA A 668 -9.47 -16.75 -19.51
C ALA A 668 -10.16 -16.89 -20.88
N LEU A 669 -9.83 -16.00 -21.83
CA LEU A 669 -10.28 -16.07 -23.21
C LEU A 669 -9.19 -16.79 -24.03
N ASP A 670 -9.50 -17.94 -24.61
CA ASP A 670 -8.62 -18.80 -25.42
C ASP A 670 -7.43 -18.07 -26.07
N GLU A 671 -6.21 -18.40 -25.66
CA GLU A 671 -4.93 -17.88 -26.17
C GLU A 671 -4.80 -17.93 -27.71
N ASP A 672 -5.64 -18.69 -28.41
CA ASP A 672 -5.54 -18.90 -29.85
C ASP A 672 -6.11 -17.77 -30.70
N ASN A 673 -6.98 -16.90 -30.18
CA ASN A 673 -7.67 -15.87 -30.98
C ASN A 673 -7.02 -14.49 -31.00
N LEU A 674 -6.18 -14.12 -30.01
CA LEU A 674 -5.56 -12.80 -29.91
C LEU A 674 -4.16 -12.67 -30.53
N LEU A 675 -3.54 -13.79 -30.94
CA LEU A 675 -2.15 -13.85 -31.39
C LEU A 675 -1.96 -14.31 -32.83
N GLN A 676 -2.80 -13.87 -33.77
CA GLN A 676 -2.62 -14.19 -35.18
C GLN A 676 -1.38 -13.52 -35.82
N LEU A 677 -0.80 -12.46 -35.22
CA LEU A 677 0.41 -11.83 -35.71
C LEU A 677 1.64 -12.42 -34.98
N SER A 678 2.53 -13.07 -35.73
CA SER A 678 3.78 -13.67 -35.22
C SER A 678 4.64 -12.69 -34.40
N ILE A 679 4.59 -11.41 -34.73
CA ILE A 679 5.32 -10.33 -34.09
C ILE A 679 4.91 -10.12 -32.63
N PHE A 680 3.60 -10.15 -32.32
CA PHE A 680 3.15 -9.98 -30.93
C PHE A 680 3.53 -11.17 -30.06
N LYS A 681 3.57 -12.38 -30.61
CA LYS A 681 4.09 -13.58 -29.90
C LYS A 681 5.58 -13.40 -29.58
N GLU A 682 6.37 -12.97 -30.53
CA GLU A 682 7.80 -12.75 -30.36
C GLU A 682 8.09 -11.61 -29.39
N LEU A 683 7.32 -10.50 -29.47
CA LEU A 683 7.38 -9.37 -28.55
C LEU A 683 7.10 -9.82 -27.10
N ASN A 684 6.04 -10.56 -26.87
CA ASN A 684 5.69 -11.08 -25.56
C ASN A 684 6.74 -12.08 -25.04
N LEU A 685 7.26 -12.93 -25.92
CA LEU A 685 8.30 -13.88 -25.55
C LEU A 685 9.58 -13.18 -25.12
N PHE A 686 10.08 -12.19 -25.86
CA PHE A 686 11.29 -11.48 -25.45
C PHE A 686 11.10 -10.69 -24.17
N ILE A 687 9.95 -10.02 -23.98
CA ILE A 687 9.65 -9.29 -22.75
C ILE A 687 9.71 -10.21 -21.52
N LYS A 688 9.07 -11.36 -21.60
CA LYS A 688 9.06 -12.35 -20.51
C LYS A 688 10.42 -12.98 -20.28
N THR A 689 11.13 -13.32 -21.33
CA THR A 689 12.46 -13.92 -21.24
C THR A 689 13.46 -12.95 -20.65
N ALA A 690 13.44 -11.66 -21.07
CA ALA A 690 14.30 -10.61 -20.53
C ALA A 690 14.03 -10.35 -19.03
N GLU A 691 12.77 -10.42 -18.59
CA GLU A 691 12.39 -10.32 -17.18
C GLU A 691 12.99 -11.49 -16.37
N ILE A 692 12.83 -12.72 -16.83
CA ILE A 692 13.37 -13.91 -16.15
C ILE A 692 14.89 -13.88 -16.13
N LEU A 693 15.52 -13.54 -17.24
CA LEU A 693 16.99 -13.46 -17.33
C LEU A 693 17.56 -12.38 -16.42
N GLY A 694 16.92 -11.21 -16.38
CA GLY A 694 17.28 -10.13 -15.46
C GLY A 694 17.16 -10.55 -13.99
N GLN A 695 16.12 -11.30 -13.62
CA GLN A 695 15.97 -11.86 -12.27
C GLN A 695 17.07 -12.89 -11.95
N ILE A 696 17.43 -13.75 -12.90
CA ILE A 696 18.54 -14.70 -12.75
C ILE A 696 19.85 -13.95 -12.47
N VAL A 697 20.19 -12.95 -13.28
CA VAL A 697 21.42 -12.17 -13.12
C VAL A 697 21.47 -11.46 -11.76
N LYS A 698 20.36 -10.84 -11.35
CA LYS A 698 20.26 -10.18 -10.04
C LYS A 698 20.36 -11.17 -8.87
N ASN A 699 19.78 -12.35 -9.03
CA ASN A 699 19.75 -13.36 -7.97
C ASN A 699 21.12 -14.06 -7.79
N TYR A 700 21.83 -14.27 -8.88
CA TYR A 700 23.11 -14.98 -8.89
C TYR A 700 24.33 -14.08 -9.13
N TYR A 701 24.22 -12.76 -8.95
CA TYR A 701 25.28 -11.80 -9.23
C TYR A 701 26.62 -12.16 -8.56
N GLY A 702 26.60 -12.75 -7.37
CA GLY A 702 27.79 -13.12 -6.60
C GLY A 702 28.39 -14.49 -6.95
N SER A 703 27.65 -15.32 -7.75
CA SER A 703 28.10 -16.68 -8.14
C SER A 703 28.31 -16.84 -9.64
N LEU A 704 27.84 -15.90 -10.47
CA LEU A 704 28.12 -15.90 -11.90
C LEU A 704 29.50 -15.26 -12.19
N GLU A 705 30.25 -15.83 -13.10
CA GLU A 705 31.48 -15.25 -13.61
C GLU A 705 31.22 -13.87 -14.26
N ARG A 706 32.15 -12.92 -14.14
CA ARG A 706 31.99 -11.56 -14.69
C ARG A 706 31.69 -11.55 -16.18
N THR A 707 32.37 -12.42 -16.94
CA THR A 707 32.15 -12.59 -18.37
C THR A 707 30.74 -13.05 -18.69
N THR A 708 30.23 -14.04 -17.98
CA THR A 708 28.87 -14.56 -18.13
C THR A 708 27.85 -13.47 -17.75
N LYS A 709 28.04 -12.75 -16.64
CA LYS A 709 27.15 -11.64 -16.26
C LYS A 709 27.08 -10.57 -17.35
N LYS A 710 28.23 -10.13 -17.86
CA LYS A 710 28.27 -9.14 -18.95
C LYS A 710 27.56 -9.64 -20.20
N GLN A 711 27.71 -10.91 -20.57
CA GLN A 711 27.01 -11.49 -21.70
C GLN A 711 25.49 -11.51 -21.48
N LEU A 712 25.03 -11.93 -20.31
CA LEU A 712 23.59 -11.97 -19.99
C LEU A 712 22.98 -10.57 -19.95
N ILE A 713 23.67 -9.58 -19.36
CA ILE A 713 23.24 -8.18 -19.36
C ILE A 713 23.17 -7.65 -20.79
N LYS A 714 24.16 -8.00 -21.61
CA LYS A 714 24.20 -7.63 -23.01
C LYS A 714 22.97 -8.13 -23.77
N GLU A 715 22.56 -9.39 -23.58
CA GLU A 715 21.35 -9.92 -24.20
C GLU A 715 20.07 -9.21 -23.73
N VAL A 716 19.99 -8.85 -22.45
CA VAL A 716 18.86 -8.05 -21.93
C VAL A 716 18.80 -6.66 -22.56
N PHE A 717 19.97 -6.08 -22.92
CA PHE A 717 20.05 -4.80 -23.63
C PHE A 717 19.75 -4.95 -25.14
N ASP A 718 20.32 -5.96 -25.76
CA ASP A 718 20.25 -6.13 -27.22
C ASP A 718 18.85 -6.51 -27.72
N ALA A 719 18.12 -7.36 -26.99
CA ALA A 719 16.81 -7.84 -27.45
C ALA A 719 15.79 -6.69 -27.68
N PRO A 720 15.57 -5.75 -26.75
CA PRO A 720 14.71 -4.60 -27.01
C PRO A 720 15.25 -3.66 -28.08
N LEU A 721 16.57 -3.54 -28.22
CA LEU A 721 17.19 -2.73 -29.28
C LEU A 721 17.01 -3.36 -30.67
N ARG A 722 17.01 -4.70 -30.79
CA ARG A 722 16.66 -5.40 -32.04
C ARG A 722 15.20 -5.18 -32.40
N PHE A 723 14.28 -5.25 -31.42
CA PHE A 723 12.88 -4.93 -31.64
C PHE A 723 12.66 -3.47 -32.08
N LEU A 724 13.35 -2.51 -31.47
CA LEU A 724 13.27 -1.10 -31.88
C LEU A 724 13.83 -0.90 -33.30
N HIS A 725 14.89 -1.62 -33.66
CA HIS A 725 15.41 -1.60 -35.03
C HIS A 725 14.35 -2.11 -36.02
N TYR A 726 13.71 -3.24 -35.71
CA TYR A 726 12.60 -3.77 -36.53
C TYR A 726 11.48 -2.73 -36.69
N LEU A 727 11.06 -2.10 -35.62
CA LEU A 727 10.04 -1.07 -35.64
C LEU A 727 10.45 0.12 -36.55
N PHE A 728 11.69 0.56 -36.44
CA PHE A 728 12.20 1.67 -37.24
C PHE A 728 12.38 1.34 -38.70
N GLU A 729 12.76 0.14 -39.06
CA GLU A 729 12.78 -0.32 -40.45
C GLU A 729 11.38 -0.33 -41.05
N LEU A 730 10.37 -0.81 -40.30
CA LEU A 730 8.97 -0.76 -40.76
C LEU A 730 8.52 0.67 -41.06
N ILE A 731 8.88 1.63 -40.20
CA ILE A 731 8.49 3.04 -40.36
C ILE A 731 9.26 3.69 -41.49
N ASN A 732 10.56 3.39 -41.60
CA ASN A 732 11.41 3.95 -42.63
C ASN A 732 11.04 3.46 -44.05
N ASN A 733 10.53 2.21 -44.14
CA ASN A 733 10.05 1.67 -45.41
C ASN A 733 8.81 2.37 -45.94
N ASP A 734 7.91 2.85 -45.09
CA ASP A 734 6.73 3.63 -45.49
C ASP A 734 6.33 4.65 -44.39
N PRO A 735 7.07 5.77 -44.28
CA PRO A 735 6.80 6.79 -43.25
C PRO A 735 5.42 7.46 -43.40
N GLU A 736 4.93 7.61 -44.63
CA GLU A 736 3.64 8.24 -44.86
C GLU A 736 2.47 7.34 -44.46
N ALA A 737 2.55 6.02 -44.65
CA ALA A 737 1.55 5.08 -44.17
C ALA A 737 1.47 5.10 -42.63
N PHE A 738 2.62 5.15 -41.94
CA PHE A 738 2.66 5.29 -40.51
C PHE A 738 1.99 6.59 -40.02
N ILE A 739 2.30 7.70 -40.61
CA ILE A 739 1.70 9.01 -40.29
C ILE A 739 0.20 9.00 -40.53
N LEU A 740 -0.27 8.42 -41.65
CA LEU A 740 -1.68 8.28 -41.95
C LEU A 740 -2.44 7.42 -40.93
N GLU A 741 -1.82 6.36 -40.43
CA GLU A 741 -2.44 5.51 -39.40
C GLU A 741 -2.55 6.24 -38.06
N ILE A 742 -1.52 6.97 -37.64
CA ILE A 742 -1.58 7.87 -36.48
C ILE A 742 -2.65 8.95 -36.66
N GLU A 743 -2.77 9.54 -37.87
CA GLU A 743 -3.82 10.53 -38.17
C GLU A 743 -5.22 9.95 -37.96
N LYS A 744 -5.49 8.72 -38.45
CA LYS A 744 -6.77 8.03 -38.23
C LYS A 744 -7.09 7.84 -36.76
N ILE A 745 -6.12 7.40 -35.96
CA ILE A 745 -6.30 7.19 -34.49
C ILE A 745 -6.62 8.53 -33.80
N ILE A 746 -5.93 9.60 -34.16
CA ILE A 746 -6.16 10.94 -33.60
C ILE A 746 -7.56 11.45 -33.93
N LEU A 747 -7.97 11.32 -35.19
CA LEU A 747 -9.29 11.77 -35.64
C LEU A 747 -10.44 10.99 -35.01
N LEU A 748 -10.27 9.70 -34.78
CA LEU A 748 -11.23 8.87 -34.03
C LEU A 748 -11.43 9.35 -32.57
N LYS A 749 -10.37 9.86 -31.92
CA LYS A 749 -10.43 10.37 -30.56
C LYS A 749 -10.80 11.85 -30.43
N ASN A 750 -10.52 12.66 -31.47
CA ASN A 750 -10.73 14.10 -31.46
C ASN A 750 -11.17 14.63 -32.84
N PRO A 751 -12.47 14.52 -33.20
CA PRO A 751 -12.98 14.96 -34.49
C PRO A 751 -12.83 16.48 -34.77
N ALA A 752 -12.67 17.29 -33.72
CA ALA A 752 -12.56 18.76 -33.82
C ALA A 752 -11.21 19.25 -34.34
N LEU A 753 -10.20 18.41 -34.50
CA LEU A 753 -8.87 18.75 -35.02
C LEU A 753 -8.83 18.88 -36.59
N GLU A 754 -9.97 18.83 -37.24
CA GLU A 754 -10.06 18.83 -38.73
C GLU A 754 -9.58 20.10 -39.40
N ALA A 755 -9.41 21.21 -38.71
CA ALA A 755 -9.32 22.55 -39.34
C ALA A 755 -7.93 23.23 -39.31
N LEU A 756 -6.89 22.70 -38.60
CA LEU A 756 -5.60 23.40 -38.45
C LEU A 756 -4.42 22.50 -38.87
N ASN A 757 -3.44 23.07 -39.60
CA ASN A 757 -2.12 22.50 -40.03
C ASN A 757 -1.84 21.02 -39.63
N LYS A 758 -2.70 20.12 -40.11
CA LYS A 758 -2.83 18.71 -39.72
C LYS A 758 -1.49 17.96 -39.74
N ARG A 759 -0.73 18.08 -40.82
CA ARG A 759 0.46 17.26 -41.02
C ARG A 759 1.58 17.53 -40.03
N VAL A 760 1.78 18.79 -39.62
CA VAL A 760 2.82 19.12 -38.62
C VAL A 760 2.44 18.59 -37.24
N ILE A 761 1.17 18.73 -36.86
CA ILE A 761 0.66 18.23 -35.56
C ILE A 761 0.75 16.70 -35.50
N VAL A 762 0.30 16.03 -36.59
CA VAL A 762 0.34 14.56 -36.67
C VAL A 762 1.78 14.03 -36.63
N ARG A 763 2.71 14.66 -37.36
CA ARG A 763 4.15 14.31 -37.32
C ARG A 763 4.74 14.47 -35.92
N ASN A 764 4.43 15.58 -35.24
CA ASN A 764 4.87 15.81 -33.87
C ASN A 764 4.32 14.74 -32.89
N ILE A 765 3.04 14.39 -33.04
CA ILE A 765 2.44 13.33 -32.23
C ILE A 765 3.06 11.97 -32.51
N ALA A 766 3.27 11.63 -33.79
CA ALA A 766 3.94 10.40 -34.21
C ALA A 766 5.37 10.31 -33.63
N PHE A 767 6.11 11.42 -33.71
CA PHE A 767 7.45 11.50 -33.12
C PHE A 767 7.46 11.33 -31.59
N LYS A 768 6.54 12.00 -30.88
CA LYS A 768 6.37 11.84 -29.43
C LYS A 768 6.00 10.40 -29.07
N PHE A 769 5.11 9.79 -29.84
CA PHE A 769 4.70 8.39 -29.65
C PHE A 769 5.89 7.41 -29.80
N LEU A 770 6.70 7.58 -30.84
CA LEU A 770 7.93 6.79 -31.02
C LEU A 770 8.92 7.00 -29.87
N GLY A 771 9.12 8.26 -29.47
CA GLY A 771 9.96 8.60 -28.32
C GLY A 771 9.50 7.95 -27.03
N GLN A 772 8.17 7.88 -26.81
CA GLN A 772 7.59 7.20 -25.66
C GLN A 772 7.77 5.68 -25.71
N ILE A 773 7.60 5.06 -26.88
CA ILE A 773 7.88 3.62 -27.06
C ILE A 773 9.35 3.32 -26.73
N CYS A 774 10.28 4.10 -27.29
CA CYS A 774 11.71 3.92 -27.03
C CYS A 774 12.05 4.13 -25.55
N THR A 775 11.53 5.19 -24.95
CA THR A 775 11.71 5.47 -23.52
C THR A 775 11.18 4.31 -22.65
N GLY A 776 9.97 3.82 -22.98
CA GLY A 776 9.37 2.68 -22.30
C GLY A 776 10.19 1.39 -22.40
N MET A 777 10.72 1.09 -23.59
CA MET A 777 11.60 -0.09 -23.81
C MET A 777 12.93 0.04 -23.06
N ILE A 778 13.55 1.21 -23.08
CA ILE A 778 14.78 1.48 -22.34
C ILE A 778 14.54 1.33 -20.84
N LEU A 779 13.48 1.94 -20.31
CA LEU A 779 13.13 1.82 -18.88
C LEU A 779 12.86 0.37 -18.48
N ARG A 780 12.08 -0.35 -19.26
CA ARG A 780 11.77 -1.76 -18.95
C ARG A 780 13.03 -2.64 -18.98
N SER A 781 13.86 -2.47 -19.97
CA SER A 781 15.14 -3.20 -20.07
C SER A 781 16.07 -2.85 -18.91
N SER A 782 16.19 -1.56 -18.59
CA SER A 782 16.99 -1.09 -17.46
C SER A 782 16.44 -1.62 -16.12
N ALA A 783 15.12 -1.68 -15.92
CA ALA A 783 14.49 -2.20 -14.72
C ALA A 783 14.80 -3.70 -14.49
N ASN A 784 14.91 -4.47 -15.58
CA ASN A 784 15.22 -5.89 -15.49
C ASN A 784 16.57 -6.16 -14.84
N ILE A 785 17.56 -5.24 -15.00
CA ILE A 785 18.93 -5.40 -14.49
C ILE A 785 19.35 -4.36 -13.47
N SER A 786 18.55 -3.34 -13.20
CA SER A 786 18.89 -2.30 -12.22
C SER A 786 19.13 -2.92 -10.83
N SER A 787 20.35 -2.83 -10.36
CA SER A 787 20.82 -3.29 -9.06
C SER A 787 22.18 -2.68 -8.78
N ASP A 788 22.43 -2.18 -7.56
CA ASP A 788 23.72 -1.63 -7.14
C ASP A 788 24.88 -2.59 -7.36
N LYS A 789 24.57 -3.88 -7.28
CA LYS A 789 25.55 -4.96 -7.40
C LYS A 789 25.96 -5.25 -8.84
N LEU A 790 25.25 -4.71 -9.82
CA LEU A 790 25.53 -4.85 -11.25
C LEU A 790 26.02 -3.54 -11.86
N ASP A 791 26.14 -2.45 -11.10
CA ASP A 791 26.55 -1.14 -11.61
C ASP A 791 27.92 -1.17 -12.30
N ASP A 792 28.91 -1.86 -11.73
CA ASP A 792 30.24 -1.99 -12.34
C ASP A 792 30.21 -2.84 -13.61
N ASP A 793 29.43 -3.95 -13.61
CA ASP A 793 29.28 -4.81 -14.79
C ASP A 793 28.58 -4.08 -15.95
N ILE A 794 27.57 -3.23 -15.63
CA ILE A 794 26.87 -2.37 -16.60
C ILE A 794 27.83 -1.31 -17.15
N LYS A 795 28.58 -0.66 -16.27
CA LYS A 795 29.58 0.35 -16.69
C LYS A 795 30.60 -0.22 -17.63
N ASP A 796 31.22 -1.36 -17.28
CA ASP A 796 32.17 -2.06 -18.13
C ASP A 796 31.55 -2.43 -19.50
N LEU A 797 30.29 -2.87 -19.52
CA LEU A 797 29.60 -3.22 -20.76
C LEU A 797 29.41 -1.99 -21.68
N ILE A 798 29.11 -0.82 -21.07
CA ILE A 798 28.96 0.45 -21.82
C ILE A 798 30.33 0.90 -22.36
N GLU A 799 31.41 0.74 -21.57
CA GLU A 799 32.77 1.06 -22.03
C GLU A 799 33.19 0.17 -23.19
N ASP A 800 32.84 -1.11 -23.18
CA ASP A 800 33.08 -2.06 -24.28
C ASP A 800 32.22 -1.74 -25.52
N ASN A 801 31.05 -1.09 -25.33
CA ASN A 801 30.08 -0.77 -26.40
C ASN A 801 29.61 0.68 -26.28
N PRO A 802 30.45 1.68 -26.60
CA PRO A 802 30.20 3.09 -26.30
C PRO A 802 29.18 3.77 -27.28
N ASN A 803 28.07 3.09 -27.61
CA ASN A 803 27.03 3.67 -28.44
C ASN A 803 25.94 4.38 -27.59
N THR A 804 25.14 5.23 -28.23
CA THR A 804 24.11 6.05 -27.56
C THR A 804 23.04 5.20 -26.88
N ALA A 805 22.62 4.10 -27.50
CA ALA A 805 21.59 3.23 -26.91
C ALA A 805 22.03 2.62 -25.57
N TYR A 806 23.25 2.12 -25.49
CA TYR A 806 23.81 1.56 -24.25
C TYR A 806 24.03 2.63 -23.18
N LYS A 807 24.43 3.85 -23.54
CA LYS A 807 24.53 4.97 -22.60
C LYS A 807 23.16 5.33 -22.02
N LEU A 808 22.12 5.37 -22.87
CA LEU A 808 20.74 5.61 -22.41
C LEU A 808 20.21 4.49 -21.52
N LEU A 809 20.52 3.22 -21.81
CA LEU A 809 20.16 2.09 -20.97
C LEU A 809 20.85 2.16 -19.59
N GLY A 810 22.12 2.50 -19.55
CA GLY A 810 22.87 2.67 -18.30
C GLY A 810 22.32 3.81 -17.44
N ILE A 811 22.09 4.97 -18.06
CA ILE A 811 21.45 6.10 -17.36
C ILE A 811 20.01 5.76 -16.95
N GLY A 812 19.26 5.05 -17.80
CA GLY A 812 17.93 4.55 -17.48
C GLY A 812 17.92 3.70 -16.20
N ALA A 813 18.94 2.83 -16.03
CA ALA A 813 19.08 2.02 -14.82
C ALA A 813 19.30 2.87 -13.55
N LYS A 814 19.90 4.07 -13.66
CA LYS A 814 20.06 5.03 -12.56
C LYS A 814 18.76 5.80 -12.29
N PHE A 815 18.00 6.14 -13.31
CA PHE A 815 16.76 6.88 -13.17
C PHE A 815 15.59 6.05 -12.60
N ILE A 816 15.68 4.74 -12.62
CA ILE A 816 14.63 3.85 -12.11
C ILE A 816 14.58 3.84 -10.57
N SER A 817 15.69 4.11 -9.88
CA SER A 817 15.79 4.05 -8.43
C SER A 817 16.00 5.44 -7.81
N PRO A 818 15.50 5.69 -6.60
CA PRO A 818 15.68 6.97 -5.88
C PRO A 818 17.07 7.05 -5.24
N LYS A 819 18.12 6.99 -6.04
CA LYS A 819 19.52 7.11 -5.61
C LYS A 819 20.09 8.47 -6.00
N ASN A 820 21.28 8.77 -5.46
CA ASN A 820 22.03 9.93 -5.90
C ASN A 820 22.32 9.83 -7.39
N LEU A 821 21.83 10.79 -8.15
CA LEU A 821 22.01 10.80 -9.59
C LEU A 821 23.43 11.18 -9.98
N PRO A 822 24.03 10.52 -10.98
CA PRO A 822 25.32 10.89 -11.52
C PRO A 822 25.21 12.12 -12.43
N LEU A 823 24.93 13.30 -11.84
CA LEU A 823 24.64 14.54 -12.57
C LEU A 823 25.73 14.92 -13.60
N ASP A 824 26.99 14.62 -13.32
CA ASP A 824 28.09 14.91 -14.24
C ASP A 824 28.10 13.97 -15.46
N GLU A 825 27.69 12.72 -15.28
CA GLU A 825 27.53 11.76 -16.36
C GLU A 825 26.34 12.14 -17.25
N ILE A 826 25.21 12.51 -16.62
CA ILE A 826 24.01 13.00 -17.31
C ILE A 826 24.35 14.26 -18.12
N ARG A 827 25.12 15.19 -17.56
CA ARG A 827 25.54 16.43 -18.23
C ARG A 827 26.41 16.15 -19.44
N ARG A 828 27.38 15.22 -19.33
CA ARG A 828 28.23 14.79 -20.43
C ARG A 828 27.39 14.18 -21.56
N LEU A 829 26.50 13.25 -21.23
CA LEU A 829 25.61 12.62 -22.19
C LEU A 829 24.66 13.64 -22.84
N ALA A 830 24.05 14.51 -22.07
CA ALA A 830 23.21 15.58 -22.59
C ALA A 830 23.95 16.52 -23.56
N THR A 831 25.22 16.79 -23.28
CA THR A 831 26.07 17.61 -24.18
C THR A 831 26.42 16.87 -25.48
N GLU A 832 26.71 15.58 -25.40
CA GLU A 832 26.97 14.71 -26.53
C GLU A 832 25.75 14.58 -27.45
N LEU A 833 24.56 14.53 -26.87
CA LEU A 833 23.29 14.34 -27.60
C LEU A 833 22.69 15.62 -28.19
N LYS A 834 23.30 16.79 -28.05
CA LYS A 834 22.77 18.07 -28.58
C LYS A 834 22.43 18.03 -30.07
N SER A 835 23.20 17.29 -30.86
CA SER A 835 22.93 17.11 -32.32
C SER A 835 21.97 15.96 -32.64
N ASN A 836 21.54 15.19 -31.63
CA ASN A 836 20.66 14.05 -31.77
C ASN A 836 19.38 14.29 -30.96
N ALA A 837 18.46 15.07 -31.56
CA ALA A 837 17.24 15.54 -30.87
C ALA A 837 16.38 14.38 -30.35
N PHE A 838 16.30 13.27 -31.09
CA PHE A 838 15.52 12.11 -30.67
C PHE A 838 16.10 11.42 -29.44
N ALA A 839 17.38 11.09 -29.44
CA ALA A 839 18.05 10.48 -28.30
C ALA A 839 18.07 11.41 -27.07
N PHE A 840 18.22 12.73 -27.30
CA PHE A 840 18.11 13.74 -26.25
C PHE A 840 16.69 13.79 -25.67
N GLY A 841 15.65 13.70 -26.49
CA GLY A 841 14.25 13.61 -26.05
C GLY A 841 13.98 12.37 -25.18
N ILE A 842 14.60 11.23 -25.48
CA ILE A 842 14.56 10.04 -24.62
C ILE A 842 15.21 10.33 -23.25
N LEU A 843 16.40 10.94 -23.25
CA LEU A 843 17.09 11.31 -22.01
C LEU A 843 16.27 12.30 -21.17
N GLN A 844 15.65 13.30 -21.81
CA GLN A 844 14.71 14.22 -21.13
C GLN A 844 13.53 13.48 -20.51
N SER A 845 12.94 12.53 -21.24
CA SER A 845 11.80 11.75 -20.76
C SER A 845 12.17 10.87 -19.57
N LEU A 846 13.35 10.25 -19.58
CA LEU A 846 13.88 9.49 -18.44
C LEU A 846 14.04 10.38 -17.21
N GLY A 847 14.64 11.56 -17.36
CA GLY A 847 14.80 12.51 -16.27
C GLY A 847 13.46 13.07 -15.75
N ALA A 848 12.52 13.36 -16.66
CA ALA A 848 11.18 13.80 -16.31
C ALA A 848 10.44 12.75 -15.47
N MET A 849 10.47 11.49 -15.88
CA MET A 849 9.85 10.39 -15.12
C MET A 849 10.48 10.23 -13.74
N HIS A 850 11.78 10.38 -13.60
CA HIS A 850 12.45 10.33 -12.31
C HIS A 850 11.98 11.44 -11.36
N ILE A 851 11.92 12.69 -11.86
CA ILE A 851 11.44 13.86 -11.10
C ILE A 851 9.98 13.67 -10.65
N HIS A 852 9.16 13.00 -11.45
CA HIS A 852 7.76 12.72 -11.13
C HIS A 852 7.55 11.56 -10.14
N GLN A 853 8.53 10.66 -10.03
CA GLN A 853 8.38 9.45 -9.24
C GLN A 853 9.09 9.52 -7.88
N PHE A 854 10.12 10.38 -7.73
CA PHE A 854 10.96 10.38 -6.56
C PHE A 854 11.20 11.79 -6.02
N HIS A 855 11.29 11.89 -4.69
CA HIS A 855 11.68 13.12 -4.02
C HIS A 855 13.18 13.34 -4.21
N LEU A 856 13.54 14.49 -4.75
CA LEU A 856 14.92 14.93 -4.92
C LEU A 856 15.19 16.14 -4.04
N GLU A 857 16.44 16.30 -3.61
CA GLU A 857 16.88 17.55 -3.02
C GLU A 857 16.71 18.70 -4.03
N ILE A 858 16.34 19.87 -3.54
CA ILE A 858 16.02 21.04 -4.40
C ILE A 858 17.18 21.36 -5.35
N GLU A 859 18.42 21.30 -4.85
CA GLU A 859 19.60 21.57 -5.68
C GLU A 859 19.78 20.55 -6.79
N ASP A 860 19.61 19.27 -6.52
CA ASP A 860 19.80 18.20 -7.49
C ASP A 860 18.68 18.23 -8.54
N ARG A 861 17.45 18.52 -8.10
CA ARG A 861 16.31 18.72 -9.00
C ARG A 861 16.56 19.90 -9.95
N GLN A 862 17.01 21.05 -9.42
CA GLN A 862 17.31 22.24 -10.23
C GLN A 862 18.46 21.97 -11.23
N LYS A 863 19.54 21.30 -10.79
CA LYS A 863 20.65 20.91 -11.63
C LYS A 863 20.21 19.96 -12.74
N LEU A 864 19.42 18.94 -12.41
CA LEU A 864 18.88 17.99 -13.38
C LEU A 864 17.99 18.68 -14.43
N CYS A 865 17.05 19.52 -13.98
CA CYS A 865 16.19 20.29 -14.87
C CYS A 865 16.99 21.23 -15.77
N SER A 866 18.01 21.89 -15.25
CA SER A 866 18.90 22.77 -16.05
C SER A 866 19.69 21.97 -17.08
N ILE A 867 20.21 20.79 -16.74
CA ILE A 867 20.97 19.91 -17.66
C ILE A 867 20.09 19.45 -18.81
N LEU A 868 18.84 19.06 -18.49
CA LEU A 868 17.90 18.48 -19.45
C LEU A 868 17.03 19.52 -20.17
N GLY A 869 17.13 20.80 -19.81
CA GLY A 869 16.31 21.86 -20.39
C GLY A 869 14.81 21.73 -20.01
N ILE A 870 14.51 21.12 -18.86
CA ILE A 870 13.16 20.95 -18.34
C ILE A 870 12.75 22.24 -17.63
N LYS A 871 11.63 22.85 -18.04
CA LYS A 871 11.11 24.07 -17.40
C LYS A 871 10.35 23.70 -16.13
N LEU A 872 10.80 24.24 -14.98
CA LEU A 872 10.07 24.19 -13.72
C LEU A 872 9.29 25.50 -13.58
N GLU A 873 8.00 25.47 -13.27
CA GLU A 873 7.28 26.66 -12.88
C GLU A 873 7.69 27.10 -11.46
N ASN A 874 7.87 28.43 -11.28
CA ASN A 874 8.52 29.01 -10.07
C ASN A 874 7.77 28.82 -8.75
N THR A 875 6.51 28.37 -8.77
CA THR A 875 5.64 28.23 -7.61
C THR A 875 5.97 27.02 -6.71
N GLN A 876 6.69 26.03 -7.21
CA GLN A 876 6.99 24.78 -6.48
C GLN A 876 8.08 24.88 -5.41
N ILE A 877 8.92 25.90 -5.42
CA ILE A 877 10.09 26.00 -4.50
C ILE A 877 9.65 26.24 -3.06
N ILE A 878 8.53 26.92 -2.85
CA ILE A 878 8.06 27.31 -1.50
C ILE A 878 7.30 26.14 -0.83
N ASP A 879 6.55 25.35 -1.59
CA ASP A 879 5.75 24.23 -1.07
C ASP A 879 6.57 23.02 -0.64
N TYR A 880 7.73 22.78 -1.25
CA TYR A 880 8.59 21.64 -0.89
C TYR A 880 9.18 21.76 0.52
N ARG A 881 9.61 22.93 0.95
CA ARG A 881 10.14 23.13 2.32
C ARG A 881 9.09 22.93 3.41
N THR A 882 7.82 23.15 3.10
CA THR A 882 6.70 22.94 4.04
C THR A 882 6.16 21.52 3.98
N LYS A 883 6.23 20.82 2.83
CA LYS A 883 5.81 19.41 2.68
C LYS A 883 6.84 18.42 3.25
N ASP A 884 8.13 18.65 3.08
CA ASP A 884 9.20 17.81 3.67
C ASP A 884 9.08 17.67 5.18
N THR A 885 8.64 18.73 5.84
CA THR A 885 8.39 18.72 7.29
C THR A 885 7.05 18.08 7.66
N LYS A 886 6.08 18.00 6.77
CA LYS A 886 4.75 17.41 7.04
C LYS A 886 4.70 15.90 6.80
N LEU A 887 5.35 15.38 5.76
CA LEU A 887 5.28 13.98 5.36
C LEU A 887 6.11 13.02 6.22
N LEU A 888 7.25 13.46 6.74
CA LEU A 888 8.03 12.67 7.71
C LEU A 888 7.39 12.65 9.11
N LYS A 889 6.32 13.40 9.33
CA LYS A 889 5.69 13.63 10.64
C LYS A 889 4.19 13.27 10.68
N SER A 890 3.58 12.90 9.54
CA SER A 890 2.24 12.34 9.43
C SER A 890 2.28 10.81 9.46
#